data_18506d4967fcbc0f69c57b868eff6748
#
_entry.id   18506d4967fcbc0f69c57b868eff6748
#
_cell.length_a   1.000
_cell.length_b   1.000
_cell.length_c   1.000
_cell.angle_alpha   90.00
_cell.angle_beta   90.00
_cell.angle_gamma   90.00
#
_symmetry.space_group_name_H-M   'P 1'
#
loop_
_entity.id
_entity.type
_entity.pdbx_description
1 polymer ?
#
loop_
_entity_poly.entity_id
_entity_poly.type
_entity_poly.pdbx_seq_one_letter_code
_entity_poly.pdbx_strand_id
1 'polypeptide(L)'
;MKKSSDKRSGNSKRRTYTNKKSTHSKSLLQKIISIVLFPFIWSLNKLWAVMWRTVLFCSLILFGIATFIYITLPPYEDLVDGRARGSVTFLDKNGNTFAWRGDQLGDIITSTSISPMLKNAIVATEDKRYYRHFGISPRGILGAIKTNLKAGRGPLKGSGGSTITQQTAKLICLGKEYNPNKWESERQYEADCRKITKTRKIKEAIFAVIMEFRYTKDEILSLYLNRAYLGAGSRGFEAASQRYFNTSSSKLNIGQSAMLAGLLKAPSTYAPTSNIHKAQARANVVLKLMHQQKYITNTEKQFFISNPANLSSRGSTNNSSYFVDWIMGSIPPFLTRKTMEDVIIKTTFDSLIQSKAERAVNTILKNKLRKGSLAEIAVVIMSPDGAVRGMIGGREANKVGSFNRATQAKRQTGSIFKPLVYATALEKGFKYNTIVEDTPISISVPGSSTWTPKNYSRDFIGKTTLTDAFKLSINTVAVKLSEEVGRDNVIKTAKNLGLYNDLPNSPSVALGTSEHTLLEITGAYAGILNGGKYVTPYGLTKLRLKNNDTPLMEKKFTSKERTLSQNTTEQLIYMMHRTLQDGTGTKANIKEIEVAGKTGTTQNQRDAWFIGFTTQHVVGVWMGNDKNLSLTGVTGGGLPAEIWREIIIRISDDSSYKQLPMIRPKAAPTLLNGTYRNHELNLKSDFNIFKSIKNLFKQ
;
A
#
# COMPACT_ATOMS: atom_id res chain seq x y z
N MET A 1 17.12 -5.05 -91.74
CA MET A 1 18.15 -5.04 -92.84
C MET A 1 19.13 -6.12 -92.55
N LYS A 2 19.06 -7.19 -93.29
CA LYS A 2 20.03 -7.70 -94.37
C LYS A 2 21.40 -7.92 -93.74
N LYS A 3 21.80 -9.15 -93.77
CA LYS A 3 22.34 -10.17 -94.71
C LYS A 3 23.79 -10.38 -94.29
N SER A 4 24.48 -11.39 -94.43
CA SER A 4 24.39 -12.69 -95.04
C SER A 4 25.77 -13.35 -94.89
N SER A 5 25.75 -14.68 -94.68
CA SER A 5 26.51 -15.68 -95.50
C SER A 5 28.02 -15.43 -95.62
N ASP A 6 28.85 -16.45 -95.52
CA ASP A 6 28.93 -17.61 -96.37
C ASP A 6 29.97 -18.66 -95.92
N LYS A 7 29.76 -19.87 -96.37
CA LYS A 7 30.53 -21.10 -96.32
C LYS A 7 31.96 -21.04 -96.82
N ARG A 8 32.82 -21.93 -96.29
CA ARG A 8 33.58 -22.96 -97.08
C ARG A 8 34.44 -23.80 -96.12
N SER A 9 34.18 -25.05 -95.95
CA SER A 9 34.67 -26.31 -96.61
C SER A 9 36.22 -26.37 -96.64
N GLY A 10 36.73 -27.38 -95.92
CA GLY A 10 38.13 -27.76 -96.00
C GLY A 10 38.38 -29.09 -95.25
N ASN A 11 38.27 -30.13 -95.98
CA ASN A 11 38.59 -31.56 -95.69
C ASN A 11 40.08 -31.68 -95.36
N SER A 12 40.53 -32.36 -94.29
CA SER A 12 41.80 -33.10 -94.26
C SER A 12 41.95 -34.01 -93.03
N LYS A 13 41.94 -35.30 -93.37
CA LYS A 13 42.72 -36.39 -92.81
C LYS A 13 42.78 -36.71 -91.34
N ARG A 14 42.10 -37.78 -90.98
CA ARG A 14 42.38 -38.68 -89.86
C ARG A 14 43.86 -38.99 -89.70
N ARG A 15 44.39 -38.71 -88.47
CA ARG A 15 45.52 -39.43 -87.90
C ARG A 15 45.09 -40.02 -86.59
N THR A 16 44.93 -41.36 -86.58
CA THR A 16 44.78 -42.18 -85.43
C THR A 16 46.06 -42.13 -84.58
N TYR A 17 46.00 -41.48 -83.39
CA TYR A 17 47.01 -41.69 -82.38
C TYR A 17 46.46 -42.71 -81.37
N THR A 18 47.03 -43.92 -81.39
CA THR A 18 46.89 -44.95 -80.38
C THR A 18 47.54 -44.40 -79.06
N ASN A 19 46.73 -44.04 -78.08
CA ASN A 19 47.21 -43.68 -76.76
C ASN A 19 47.55 -45.00 -76.00
N LYS A 20 48.83 -45.34 -75.93
CA LYS A 20 49.34 -46.38 -75.01
C LYS A 20 49.06 -45.90 -73.57
N LYS A 21 48.09 -46.57 -72.86
CA LYS A 21 47.96 -46.49 -71.41
C LYS A 21 49.25 -46.91 -70.77
N SER A 22 50.06 -45.98 -70.25
CA SER A 22 51.14 -46.28 -69.32
C SER A 22 50.52 -46.73 -68.01
N THR A 23 50.54 -48.05 -67.82
CA THR A 23 50.26 -48.62 -66.50
C THR A 23 51.43 -48.25 -65.55
N HIS A 24 51.36 -47.10 -64.88
CA HIS A 24 52.19 -46.88 -63.72
C HIS A 24 51.80 -47.90 -62.67
N SER A 25 52.62 -48.93 -62.47
CA SER A 25 52.52 -49.83 -61.31
C SER A 25 52.72 -49.01 -60.01
N LYS A 26 51.60 -48.77 -59.33
CA LYS A 26 51.68 -48.15 -57.98
C LYS A 26 52.64 -49.03 -57.17
N SER A 27 53.65 -48.38 -56.56
CA SER A 27 54.63 -49.04 -55.71
C SER A 27 53.89 -49.83 -54.60
N LEU A 28 54.49 -50.98 -54.21
CA LEU A 28 53.93 -51.85 -53.16
C LEU A 28 53.57 -51.08 -51.91
N LEU A 29 54.32 -50.02 -51.57
CA LEU A 29 54.10 -49.11 -50.44
C LEU A 29 52.79 -48.27 -50.59
N GLN A 30 52.50 -47.84 -51.85
CA GLN A 30 51.27 -47.06 -52.12
C GLN A 30 50.02 -47.96 -52.07
N LYS A 31 50.16 -49.27 -52.45
CA LYS A 31 49.07 -50.23 -52.29
C LYS A 31 48.83 -50.59 -50.82
N ILE A 32 49.89 -50.78 -50.01
CA ILE A 32 49.75 -51.02 -48.57
C ILE A 32 49.16 -49.82 -47.85
N ILE A 33 49.61 -48.61 -48.15
CA ILE A 33 49.05 -47.37 -47.57
C ILE A 33 47.57 -47.19 -47.97
N SER A 34 47.21 -47.50 -49.22
CA SER A 34 45.79 -47.38 -49.63
C SER A 34 44.91 -48.47 -48.98
N ILE A 35 45.42 -49.68 -48.72
CA ILE A 35 44.66 -50.76 -48.08
C ILE A 35 44.47 -50.42 -46.56
N VAL A 36 45.47 -49.83 -45.90
CA VAL A 36 45.36 -49.46 -44.50
C VAL A 36 44.52 -48.14 -44.27
N LEU A 37 44.64 -47.14 -45.14
CA LEU A 37 43.92 -45.91 -45.07
C LEU A 37 42.49 -46.01 -45.62
N PHE A 38 42.18 -46.93 -46.53
CA PHE A 38 40.86 -47.05 -47.12
C PHE A 38 39.74 -47.27 -46.09
N PRO A 39 39.84 -48.22 -45.13
CA PRO A 39 38.80 -48.41 -44.13
C PRO A 39 38.67 -47.21 -43.23
N PHE A 40 39.78 -46.47 -42.92
CA PHE A 40 39.77 -45.28 -42.11
C PHE A 40 39.10 -44.11 -42.84
N ILE A 41 39.45 -43.83 -44.07
CA ILE A 41 38.81 -42.83 -44.95
C ILE A 41 37.34 -43.18 -45.19
N TRP A 42 37.03 -44.47 -45.43
CA TRP A 42 35.65 -44.95 -45.61
C TRP A 42 34.82 -44.75 -44.33
N SER A 43 35.38 -45.04 -43.14
CA SER A 43 34.73 -44.81 -41.83
C SER A 43 34.54 -43.33 -41.58
N LEU A 44 35.51 -42.44 -41.86
CA LEU A 44 35.42 -41.01 -41.78
C LEU A 44 34.32 -40.44 -42.70
N ASN A 45 34.24 -40.93 -43.94
CA ASN A 45 33.20 -40.51 -44.88
C ASN A 45 31.80 -40.98 -44.44
N LYS A 46 31.69 -42.17 -43.87
CA LYS A 46 30.41 -42.64 -43.30
C LYS A 46 30.02 -41.82 -42.05
N LEU A 47 30.98 -41.56 -41.17
CA LEU A 47 30.76 -40.71 -40.01
C LEU A 47 30.35 -39.28 -40.41
N TRP A 48 31.04 -38.71 -41.41
CA TRP A 48 30.71 -37.40 -41.99
C TRP A 48 29.31 -37.41 -42.64
N ALA A 49 28.95 -38.44 -43.39
CA ALA A 49 27.62 -38.56 -43.98
C ALA A 49 26.51 -38.69 -42.95
N VAL A 50 26.72 -39.46 -41.86
CA VAL A 50 25.79 -39.57 -40.72
C VAL A 50 25.68 -38.25 -40.02
N MET A 51 26.81 -37.60 -39.70
CA MET A 51 26.85 -36.29 -39.04
C MET A 51 26.08 -35.26 -39.88
N TRP A 52 26.32 -35.16 -41.17
CA TRP A 52 25.65 -34.20 -42.05
C TRP A 52 24.14 -34.45 -42.17
N ARG A 53 23.72 -35.71 -42.27
CA ARG A 53 22.30 -36.11 -42.26
C ARG A 53 21.64 -35.76 -40.94
N THR A 54 22.31 -35.97 -39.82
CA THR A 54 21.82 -35.61 -38.49
C THR A 54 21.68 -34.09 -38.36
N VAL A 55 22.68 -33.32 -38.81
CA VAL A 55 22.63 -31.86 -38.83
C VAL A 55 21.48 -31.36 -39.69
N LEU A 56 21.28 -31.94 -40.90
CA LEU A 56 20.17 -31.58 -41.78
C LEU A 56 18.81 -31.87 -41.14
N PHE A 57 18.66 -33.05 -40.55
CA PHE A 57 17.43 -33.45 -39.86
C PHE A 57 17.12 -32.54 -38.66
N CYS A 58 18.12 -32.24 -37.81
CA CYS A 58 17.96 -31.30 -36.70
C CYS A 58 17.64 -29.89 -37.22
N SER A 59 18.24 -29.45 -38.33
CA SER A 59 17.97 -28.15 -38.93
C SER A 59 16.52 -28.03 -39.43
N LEU A 60 15.99 -29.11 -40.06
CA LEU A 60 14.60 -29.16 -40.50
C LEU A 60 13.63 -29.14 -39.34
N ILE A 61 13.91 -29.84 -38.25
CA ILE A 61 13.10 -29.78 -37.02
C ILE A 61 13.14 -28.37 -36.44
N LEU A 62 14.31 -27.76 -36.30
CA LEU A 62 14.46 -26.39 -35.80
C LEU A 62 13.72 -25.39 -36.69
N PHE A 63 13.79 -25.55 -38.01
CA PHE A 63 13.06 -24.73 -38.97
C PHE A 63 11.55 -24.89 -38.82
N GLY A 64 11.04 -26.12 -38.67
CA GLY A 64 9.62 -26.37 -38.39
C GLY A 64 9.14 -25.75 -37.11
N ILE A 65 9.93 -25.88 -36.03
CA ILE A 65 9.63 -25.24 -34.75
C ILE A 65 9.64 -23.69 -34.87
N ALA A 66 10.62 -23.14 -35.59
CA ALA A 66 10.72 -21.71 -35.80
C ALA A 66 9.54 -21.15 -36.59
N THR A 67 9.14 -21.87 -37.67
CA THR A 67 7.97 -21.52 -38.49
C THR A 67 6.68 -21.58 -37.68
N PHE A 68 6.52 -22.65 -36.89
CA PHE A 68 5.36 -22.78 -35.97
C PHE A 68 5.27 -21.60 -34.99
N ILE A 69 6.38 -21.26 -34.31
CA ILE A 69 6.41 -20.13 -33.40
C ILE A 69 6.12 -18.82 -34.13
N TYR A 70 6.69 -18.62 -35.34
CA TYR A 70 6.48 -17.40 -36.14
C TYR A 70 5.01 -17.19 -36.52
N ILE A 71 4.32 -18.27 -36.92
CA ILE A 71 2.90 -18.22 -37.31
C ILE A 71 2.00 -18.02 -36.08
N THR A 72 2.37 -18.60 -34.93
CA THR A 72 1.56 -18.54 -33.71
C THR A 72 1.82 -17.30 -32.87
N LEU A 73 2.83 -16.47 -33.20
CA LEU A 73 3.07 -15.21 -32.53
C LEU A 73 1.94 -14.21 -32.84
N PRO A 74 1.26 -13.66 -31.80
CA PRO A 74 0.21 -12.67 -31.98
C PRO A 74 0.71 -11.40 -32.67
N PRO A 75 -0.16 -10.57 -33.24
CA PRO A 75 0.19 -9.21 -33.67
C PRO A 75 0.80 -8.38 -32.54
N TYR A 76 1.60 -7.35 -32.88
CA TYR A 76 2.23 -6.47 -31.90
C TYR A 76 1.19 -5.78 -30.99
N GLU A 77 0.07 -5.36 -31.57
CA GLU A 77 -1.02 -4.64 -30.90
C GLU A 77 -1.61 -5.45 -29.74
N ASP A 78 -1.78 -6.75 -29.92
CA ASP A 78 -2.31 -7.66 -28.89
C ASP A 78 -1.29 -7.92 -27.76
N LEU A 79 0.00 -7.84 -28.08
CA LEU A 79 1.06 -8.05 -27.11
C LEU A 79 1.40 -6.81 -26.30
N VAL A 80 1.25 -5.62 -26.87
CA VAL A 80 1.65 -4.37 -26.18
C VAL A 80 0.72 -4.07 -25.03
N ASP A 81 -0.59 -4.34 -25.18
CA ASP A 81 -1.57 -4.26 -24.11
C ASP A 81 -1.59 -5.56 -23.29
N GLY A 82 -0.60 -5.72 -22.45
CA GLY A 82 -0.46 -6.89 -21.61
C GLY A 82 -1.35 -6.93 -20.37
N ARG A 83 -2.52 -6.33 -20.43
CA ARG A 83 -3.44 -6.25 -19.29
C ARG A 83 -4.13 -7.60 -19.10
N ALA A 84 -3.75 -8.28 -18.05
CA ALA A 84 -4.45 -9.48 -17.60
C ALA A 84 -5.46 -9.16 -16.49
N ARG A 85 -5.29 -8.02 -15.78
CA ARG A 85 -6.24 -7.46 -14.79
C ARG A 85 -6.16 -5.95 -14.76
N GLY A 86 -7.31 -5.32 -14.48
CA GLY A 86 -7.39 -3.89 -14.23
C GLY A 86 -6.70 -3.50 -12.92
N SER A 87 -6.19 -2.29 -12.89
CA SER A 87 -5.68 -1.65 -11.68
C SER A 87 -6.79 -0.88 -10.95
N VAL A 88 -6.64 -0.70 -9.65
CA VAL A 88 -7.53 0.15 -8.85
C VAL A 88 -6.76 1.39 -8.43
N THR A 89 -7.18 2.54 -8.93
CA THR A 89 -6.63 3.86 -8.59
C THR A 89 -7.50 4.53 -7.53
N PHE A 90 -6.89 5.02 -6.45
CA PHE A 90 -7.56 5.74 -5.39
C PHE A 90 -7.28 7.23 -5.48
N LEU A 91 -8.34 8.02 -5.58
CA LEU A 91 -8.29 9.48 -5.57
C LEU A 91 -8.70 10.00 -4.19
N ASP A 92 -7.97 10.99 -3.69
CA ASP A 92 -8.32 11.72 -2.46
C ASP A 92 -9.56 12.61 -2.68
N LYS A 93 -9.97 13.33 -1.63
CA LYS A 93 -11.12 14.25 -1.69
C LYS A 93 -11.00 15.30 -2.81
N ASN A 94 -9.78 15.70 -3.15
CA ASN A 94 -9.46 16.71 -4.16
C ASN A 94 -9.28 16.13 -5.57
N GLY A 95 -9.39 14.80 -5.75
CA GLY A 95 -9.18 14.12 -7.01
C GLY A 95 -7.73 13.80 -7.33
N ASN A 96 -6.82 13.97 -6.38
CA ASN A 96 -5.41 13.58 -6.57
C ASN A 96 -5.23 12.10 -6.25
N THR A 97 -4.47 11.40 -7.08
CA THR A 97 -4.12 10.01 -6.84
C THR A 97 -3.20 9.89 -5.63
N PHE A 98 -3.58 9.07 -4.64
CA PHE A 98 -2.77 8.84 -3.44
C PHE A 98 -2.39 7.38 -3.21
N ALA A 99 -3.10 6.44 -3.84
CA ALA A 99 -2.80 5.02 -3.70
C ALA A 99 -3.27 4.21 -4.91
N TRP A 100 -2.74 2.98 -5.01
CA TRP A 100 -3.11 2.01 -6.02
C TRP A 100 -3.15 0.61 -5.44
N ARG A 101 -3.94 -0.27 -6.06
CA ARG A 101 -3.94 -1.73 -5.84
C ARG A 101 -3.94 -2.43 -7.19
N GLY A 102 -3.30 -3.60 -7.25
CA GLY A 102 -3.05 -4.31 -8.50
C GLY A 102 -1.77 -3.82 -9.18
N ASP A 103 -1.46 -4.43 -10.32
CA ASP A 103 -0.35 -3.99 -11.16
C ASP A 103 -0.79 -2.75 -11.92
N GLN A 104 -0.13 -1.63 -11.67
CA GLN A 104 -0.34 -0.44 -12.47
C GLN A 104 0.33 -0.63 -13.83
N LEU A 105 -0.49 -0.62 -14.85
CA LEU A 105 -0.07 -0.38 -16.21
C LEU A 105 -0.35 1.09 -16.50
N GLY A 106 0.68 1.84 -16.88
CA GLY A 106 0.54 3.20 -17.42
C GLY A 106 -0.15 3.18 -18.77
N ASP A 107 -0.32 4.35 -19.36
CA ASP A 107 -0.70 4.43 -20.77
C ASP A 107 0.35 3.70 -21.61
N ILE A 108 -0.11 3.06 -22.70
CA ILE A 108 0.79 2.33 -23.61
C ILE A 108 1.79 3.33 -24.21
N ILE A 109 3.06 3.04 -24.02
CA ILE A 109 4.16 3.85 -24.53
C ILE A 109 4.94 3.12 -25.62
N THR A 110 5.46 3.87 -26.57
CA THR A 110 6.35 3.36 -27.61
C THR A 110 7.80 3.78 -27.32
N SER A 111 8.76 3.13 -27.97
CA SER A 111 10.17 3.49 -27.85
C SER A 111 10.47 4.92 -28.35
N THR A 112 9.57 5.51 -29.13
CA THR A 112 9.65 6.86 -29.67
C THR A 112 8.92 7.90 -28.82
N SER A 113 7.94 7.49 -28.00
CA SER A 113 7.15 8.40 -27.15
C SER A 113 7.79 8.69 -25.79
N ILE A 114 8.81 7.94 -25.39
CA ILE A 114 9.54 8.15 -24.12
C ILE A 114 10.69 9.16 -24.27
N SER A 115 11.17 9.67 -23.12
CA SER A 115 12.38 10.49 -23.07
C SER A 115 13.56 9.78 -23.76
N PRO A 116 14.30 10.42 -24.69
CA PRO A 116 15.51 9.85 -25.27
C PRO A 116 16.54 9.43 -24.21
N MET A 117 16.59 10.14 -23.08
CA MET A 117 17.47 9.82 -21.96
C MET A 117 17.07 8.51 -21.29
N LEU A 118 15.77 8.22 -21.19
CA LEU A 118 15.26 6.94 -20.67
C LEU A 118 15.62 5.79 -21.62
N LYS A 119 15.38 5.95 -22.92
CA LYS A 119 15.76 4.96 -23.94
C LYS A 119 17.25 4.62 -23.84
N ASN A 120 18.08 5.65 -23.80
CA ASN A 120 19.54 5.51 -23.70
C ASN A 120 19.97 4.85 -22.38
N ALA A 121 19.36 5.21 -21.26
CA ALA A 121 19.65 4.61 -19.95
C ALA A 121 19.36 3.10 -19.92
N ILE A 122 18.24 2.68 -20.51
CA ILE A 122 17.84 1.27 -20.60
C ILE A 122 18.81 0.50 -21.48
N VAL A 123 19.06 0.98 -22.69
CA VAL A 123 19.99 0.36 -23.63
C VAL A 123 21.40 0.27 -23.05
N ALA A 124 21.89 1.35 -22.43
CA ALA A 124 23.22 1.39 -21.81
C ALA A 124 23.35 0.35 -20.67
N THR A 125 22.28 0.09 -19.94
CA THR A 125 22.29 -0.76 -18.75
C THR A 125 22.08 -2.23 -19.08
N GLU A 126 21.09 -2.52 -19.94
CA GLU A 126 20.63 -3.88 -20.18
C GLU A 126 21.27 -4.51 -21.41
N ASP A 127 21.47 -3.71 -22.48
CA ASP A 127 21.95 -4.25 -23.75
C ASP A 127 22.60 -3.20 -24.64
N LYS A 128 23.85 -2.85 -24.36
CA LYS A 128 24.59 -1.78 -25.05
C LYS A 128 24.72 -1.95 -26.59
N ARG A 129 24.38 -3.12 -27.12
CA ARG A 129 24.44 -3.42 -28.56
C ARG A 129 23.09 -3.82 -29.11
N TYR A 130 22.02 -3.44 -28.47
CA TYR A 130 20.66 -3.80 -28.81
C TYR A 130 20.34 -3.69 -30.29
N TYR A 131 20.69 -2.58 -30.93
CA TYR A 131 20.46 -2.33 -32.36
C TYR A 131 21.47 -2.99 -33.31
N ARG A 132 22.45 -3.80 -32.78
CA ARG A 132 23.55 -4.37 -33.58
C ARG A 132 23.58 -5.90 -33.59
N HIS A 133 22.66 -6.56 -32.93
CA HIS A 133 22.56 -8.02 -32.93
C HIS A 133 21.12 -8.46 -33.23
N PHE A 134 20.96 -9.73 -33.55
CA PHE A 134 19.70 -10.33 -33.94
C PHE A 134 19.17 -11.25 -32.82
N GLY A 135 18.52 -10.68 -31.83
CA GLY A 135 17.92 -11.37 -30.68
C GLY A 135 18.90 -11.91 -29.64
N ILE A 136 20.05 -12.39 -30.04
CA ILE A 136 21.12 -12.94 -29.20
C ILE A 136 22.41 -12.14 -29.40
N SER A 137 23.17 -11.95 -28.31
CA SER A 137 24.47 -11.27 -28.36
C SER A 137 25.61 -12.21 -27.96
N PRO A 138 26.25 -12.95 -28.90
CA PRO A 138 27.35 -13.86 -28.58
C PRO A 138 28.51 -13.16 -27.84
N ARG A 139 28.86 -11.94 -28.29
CA ARG A 139 29.88 -11.11 -27.60
C ARG A 139 29.44 -10.68 -26.19
N GLY A 140 28.13 -10.54 -25.94
CA GLY A 140 27.58 -10.26 -24.61
C GLY A 140 27.74 -11.46 -23.69
N ILE A 141 27.45 -12.64 -24.19
CA ILE A 141 27.60 -13.92 -23.48
C ILE A 141 29.08 -14.14 -23.11
N LEU A 142 29.98 -14.00 -24.06
CA LEU A 142 31.43 -14.16 -23.81
C LEU A 142 31.94 -13.11 -22.80
N GLY A 143 31.46 -11.86 -22.89
CA GLY A 143 31.79 -10.81 -21.93
C GLY A 143 31.29 -11.12 -20.51
N ALA A 144 30.10 -11.67 -20.38
CA ALA A 144 29.54 -12.11 -19.12
C ALA A 144 30.33 -13.26 -18.49
N ILE A 145 30.69 -14.28 -19.30
CA ILE A 145 31.53 -15.41 -18.88
C ILE A 145 32.89 -14.89 -18.37
N LYS A 146 33.57 -14.02 -19.12
CA LYS A 146 34.85 -13.42 -18.72
C LYS A 146 34.73 -12.66 -17.39
N THR A 147 33.65 -11.90 -17.21
CA THR A 147 33.41 -11.14 -15.97
C THR A 147 33.15 -12.07 -14.78
N ASN A 148 32.39 -13.15 -14.98
CA ASN A 148 32.10 -14.13 -13.94
C ASN A 148 33.36 -14.88 -13.49
N LEU A 149 34.19 -15.32 -14.46
CA LEU A 149 35.47 -16.00 -14.18
C LEU A 149 36.46 -15.08 -13.44
N LYS A 150 36.56 -13.79 -13.86
CA LYS A 150 37.38 -12.80 -13.15
C LYS A 150 36.93 -12.55 -11.69
N ALA A 151 35.62 -12.74 -11.42
CA ALA A 151 35.06 -12.60 -10.08
C ALA A 151 35.07 -13.90 -9.28
N GLY A 152 35.83 -14.94 -9.72
CA GLY A 152 35.91 -16.24 -9.04
C GLY A 152 34.60 -17.05 -9.07
N ARG A 153 33.68 -16.74 -9.99
CA ARG A 153 32.37 -17.43 -10.11
C ARG A 153 32.40 -18.41 -11.27
N GLY A 154 31.49 -19.39 -11.24
CA GLY A 154 31.30 -20.27 -12.39
C GLY A 154 30.89 -19.48 -13.64
N PRO A 155 31.19 -19.95 -14.86
CA PRO A 155 31.05 -19.21 -16.11
C PRO A 155 29.64 -18.67 -16.36
N LEU A 156 28.61 -19.36 -15.85
CA LEU A 156 27.19 -18.99 -15.99
C LEU A 156 26.57 -18.44 -14.67
N LYS A 157 27.39 -18.25 -13.61
CA LYS A 157 26.92 -17.75 -12.31
C LYS A 157 27.31 -16.27 -12.12
N GLY A 158 26.34 -15.36 -12.04
CA GLY A 158 26.58 -13.94 -11.76
C GLY A 158 26.06 -13.02 -12.86
N SER A 159 26.95 -12.34 -13.60
CA SER A 159 26.58 -11.44 -14.69
C SER A 159 25.95 -12.23 -15.83
N GLY A 160 24.75 -11.84 -16.26
CA GLY A 160 24.05 -12.46 -17.39
C GLY A 160 24.35 -11.71 -18.69
N GLY A 161 24.46 -12.44 -19.78
CA GLY A 161 24.58 -11.89 -21.15
C GLY A 161 23.24 -11.90 -21.90
N SER A 162 22.11 -11.82 -21.20
CA SER A 162 20.79 -11.81 -21.85
C SER A 162 20.52 -10.45 -22.48
N THR A 163 19.97 -10.46 -23.70
CA THR A 163 19.56 -9.28 -24.45
C THR A 163 18.19 -8.77 -24.00
N ILE A 164 17.85 -7.53 -24.38
CA ILE A 164 16.49 -6.98 -24.19
C ILE A 164 15.46 -7.89 -24.86
N THR A 165 15.72 -8.38 -26.08
CA THR A 165 14.81 -9.30 -26.80
C THR A 165 14.58 -10.61 -26.02
N GLN A 166 15.62 -11.21 -25.45
CA GLN A 166 15.48 -12.39 -24.58
C GLN A 166 14.68 -12.09 -23.31
N GLN A 167 14.88 -10.91 -22.72
CA GLN A 167 14.10 -10.49 -21.56
C GLN A 167 12.64 -10.25 -21.95
N THR A 168 12.36 -9.63 -23.10
CA THR A 168 10.99 -9.44 -23.62
C THR A 168 10.31 -10.79 -23.87
N ALA A 169 10.98 -11.74 -24.50
CA ALA A 169 10.47 -13.11 -24.69
C ALA A 169 10.03 -13.77 -23.38
N LYS A 170 10.83 -13.58 -22.32
CA LYS A 170 10.46 -14.02 -20.96
C LYS A 170 9.25 -13.26 -20.40
N LEU A 171 9.17 -11.95 -20.61
CA LEU A 171 8.07 -11.12 -20.08
C LEU A 171 6.72 -11.44 -20.73
N ILE A 172 6.72 -11.86 -22.00
CA ILE A 172 5.52 -12.34 -22.71
C ILE A 172 5.31 -13.86 -22.58
N CYS A 173 5.95 -14.51 -21.60
CA CYS A 173 5.84 -15.93 -21.32
C CYS A 173 6.06 -16.85 -22.53
N LEU A 174 6.93 -16.46 -23.46
CA LEU A 174 7.16 -17.18 -24.72
C LEU A 174 5.87 -17.35 -25.55
N GLY A 175 5.01 -16.34 -25.57
CA GLY A 175 3.74 -16.35 -26.31
C GLY A 175 2.62 -17.19 -25.69
N LYS A 176 2.80 -17.73 -24.49
CA LYS A 176 1.72 -18.45 -23.80
C LYS A 176 0.75 -17.48 -23.16
N GLU A 177 -0.53 -17.71 -23.33
CA GLU A 177 -1.59 -16.95 -22.67
C GLU A 177 -1.92 -17.52 -21.28
N TYR A 178 -2.44 -16.66 -20.42
CA TYR A 178 -2.97 -17.07 -19.12
C TYR A 178 -4.23 -17.90 -19.29
N ASN A 179 -4.26 -19.10 -18.70
CA ASN A 179 -5.42 -19.98 -18.70
C ASN A 179 -5.85 -20.25 -17.24
N PRO A 180 -7.04 -19.78 -16.83
CA PRO A 180 -7.54 -19.96 -15.46
C PRO A 180 -7.69 -21.43 -15.03
N ASN A 181 -7.90 -22.33 -15.98
CA ASN A 181 -8.02 -23.77 -15.70
C ASN A 181 -6.67 -24.44 -15.40
N LYS A 182 -5.55 -23.78 -15.77
CA LYS A 182 -4.20 -24.31 -15.58
C LYS A 182 -3.47 -23.65 -14.40
N TRP A 183 -3.74 -22.39 -14.12
CA TRP A 183 -3.11 -21.62 -13.04
C TRP A 183 -4.19 -20.96 -12.18
N GLU A 184 -4.16 -21.20 -10.89
CA GLU A 184 -5.11 -20.59 -9.91
C GLU A 184 -5.07 -19.07 -9.89
N SER A 185 -3.94 -18.49 -10.31
CA SER A 185 -3.76 -17.04 -10.37
C SER A 185 -2.71 -16.66 -11.41
N GLU A 186 -2.79 -15.43 -11.92
CA GLU A 186 -1.76 -14.85 -12.78
C GLU A 186 -0.39 -14.80 -12.13
N ARG A 187 -0.35 -14.56 -10.82
CA ARG A 187 0.91 -14.59 -10.07
C ARG A 187 1.57 -15.96 -10.16
N GLN A 188 0.79 -17.04 -10.13
CA GLN A 188 1.29 -18.40 -10.29
C GLN A 188 1.75 -18.65 -11.74
N TYR A 189 0.97 -18.18 -12.74
CA TYR A 189 1.35 -18.22 -14.16
C TYR A 189 2.67 -17.48 -14.41
N GLU A 190 2.82 -16.24 -13.92
CA GLU A 190 4.06 -15.49 -14.05
C GLU A 190 5.25 -16.14 -13.32
N ALA A 191 5.00 -16.69 -12.13
CA ALA A 191 6.03 -17.42 -11.39
C ALA A 191 6.51 -18.64 -12.17
N ASP A 192 5.58 -19.36 -12.83
CA ASP A 192 5.90 -20.51 -13.69
C ASP A 192 6.70 -20.09 -14.93
N CYS A 193 6.30 -19.00 -15.59
CA CYS A 193 7.04 -18.42 -16.71
C CYS A 193 8.47 -17.98 -16.33
N ARG A 194 8.67 -17.57 -15.07
CA ARG A 194 9.96 -17.06 -14.56
C ARG A 194 10.86 -18.12 -13.93
N LYS A 195 10.42 -19.38 -13.82
CA LYS A 195 11.25 -20.47 -13.28
C LYS A 195 12.57 -20.57 -14.03
N ILE A 196 13.69 -20.59 -13.28
CA ILE A 196 15.04 -20.63 -13.87
C ILE A 196 15.39 -22.08 -14.21
N THR A 197 15.28 -22.45 -15.49
CA THR A 197 15.69 -23.76 -16.02
C THR A 197 16.60 -23.58 -17.23
N LYS A 198 17.48 -24.55 -17.49
CA LYS A 198 18.34 -24.54 -18.68
C LYS A 198 17.52 -24.64 -19.97
N THR A 199 16.51 -25.49 -19.97
CA THR A 199 15.59 -25.67 -21.10
C THR A 199 14.82 -24.40 -21.46
N ARG A 200 14.33 -23.66 -20.44
CA ARG A 200 13.71 -22.34 -20.66
C ARG A 200 14.67 -21.36 -21.31
N LYS A 201 15.94 -21.34 -20.88
CA LYS A 201 16.92 -20.40 -21.42
C LYS A 201 17.22 -20.65 -22.90
N ILE A 202 17.20 -21.91 -23.32
CA ILE A 202 17.32 -22.29 -24.75
C ILE A 202 16.07 -21.80 -25.50
N LYS A 203 14.87 -22.07 -24.97
CA LYS A 203 13.61 -21.63 -25.58
C LYS A 203 13.56 -20.11 -25.70
N GLU A 204 14.00 -19.35 -24.68
CA GLU A 204 14.11 -17.89 -24.74
C GLU A 204 15.03 -17.42 -25.88
N ALA A 205 16.15 -18.10 -26.09
CA ALA A 205 17.09 -17.74 -27.15
C ALA A 205 16.48 -17.96 -28.54
N ILE A 206 15.85 -19.10 -28.76
CA ILE A 206 15.17 -19.42 -30.02
C ILE A 206 14.04 -18.45 -30.28
N PHE A 207 13.21 -18.20 -29.27
CA PHE A 207 12.08 -17.29 -29.34
C PHE A 207 12.52 -15.85 -29.61
N ALA A 208 13.61 -15.40 -28.99
CA ALA A 208 14.19 -14.09 -29.22
C ALA A 208 14.64 -13.87 -30.66
N VAL A 209 15.23 -14.90 -31.29
CA VAL A 209 15.60 -14.82 -32.71
C VAL A 209 14.34 -14.71 -33.59
N ILE A 210 13.31 -15.52 -33.30
CA ILE A 210 12.06 -15.50 -34.09
C ILE A 210 11.33 -14.15 -33.92
N MET A 211 11.33 -13.57 -32.72
CA MET A 211 10.77 -12.22 -32.48
C MET A 211 11.40 -11.16 -33.36
N GLU A 212 12.71 -11.22 -33.61
CA GLU A 212 13.43 -10.25 -34.49
C GLU A 212 13.09 -10.41 -35.98
N PHE A 213 12.52 -11.55 -36.38
CA PHE A 213 11.94 -11.70 -37.71
C PHE A 213 10.51 -11.18 -37.80
N ARG A 214 9.78 -11.18 -36.68
CA ARG A 214 8.36 -10.82 -36.63
C ARG A 214 8.13 -9.36 -36.29
N TYR A 215 8.96 -8.78 -35.42
CA TYR A 215 8.83 -7.42 -34.89
C TYR A 215 10.11 -6.62 -35.09
N THR A 216 9.96 -5.31 -35.28
CA THR A 216 11.08 -4.38 -35.32
C THR A 216 11.74 -4.20 -33.93
N LYS A 217 12.97 -3.71 -33.92
CA LYS A 217 13.67 -3.39 -32.66
C LYS A 217 12.89 -2.44 -31.77
N ASP A 218 12.23 -1.44 -32.34
CA ASP A 218 11.46 -0.45 -31.58
C ASP A 218 10.15 -1.03 -31.04
N GLU A 219 9.51 -1.96 -31.74
CA GLU A 219 8.36 -2.70 -31.22
C GLU A 219 8.77 -3.64 -30.09
N ILE A 220 9.86 -4.39 -30.22
CA ILE A 220 10.39 -5.24 -29.15
C ILE A 220 10.75 -4.41 -27.90
N LEU A 221 11.38 -3.23 -28.10
CA LEU A 221 11.67 -2.33 -26.99
C LEU A 221 10.38 -1.78 -26.37
N SER A 222 9.39 -1.44 -27.17
CA SER A 222 8.09 -0.98 -26.67
C SER A 222 7.38 -2.04 -25.83
N LEU A 223 7.39 -3.32 -26.27
CA LEU A 223 6.91 -4.44 -25.44
C LEU A 223 7.66 -4.52 -24.10
N TYR A 224 8.98 -4.39 -24.12
CA TYR A 224 9.79 -4.37 -22.91
C TYR A 224 9.42 -3.22 -21.96
N LEU A 225 9.26 -2.02 -22.52
CA LEU A 225 8.93 -0.80 -21.78
C LEU A 225 7.57 -0.89 -21.06
N ASN A 226 6.59 -1.54 -21.67
CA ASN A 226 5.24 -1.67 -21.11
C ASN A 226 5.11 -2.84 -20.12
N ARG A 227 6.00 -3.84 -20.17
CA ARG A 227 5.86 -5.07 -19.36
C ARG A 227 6.87 -5.23 -18.24
N ALA A 228 7.97 -4.46 -18.26
CA ALA A 228 9.00 -4.56 -17.23
C ALA A 228 8.46 -4.17 -15.85
N TYR A 229 8.68 -5.00 -14.84
CA TYR A 229 8.34 -4.68 -13.45
C TYR A 229 9.42 -3.78 -12.85
N LEU A 230 9.00 -2.66 -12.26
CA LEU A 230 9.89 -1.62 -11.74
C LEU A 230 9.74 -1.38 -10.23
N GLY A 231 9.17 -2.35 -9.52
CA GLY A 231 9.01 -2.28 -8.06
C GLY A 231 7.74 -1.54 -7.63
N ALA A 232 7.40 -1.68 -6.35
CA ALA A 232 6.24 -1.03 -5.74
C ALA A 232 4.90 -1.20 -6.49
N GLY A 233 4.71 -2.33 -7.21
CA GLY A 233 3.51 -2.60 -8.02
C GLY A 233 3.48 -1.91 -9.38
N SER A 234 4.55 -1.24 -9.81
CA SER A 234 4.59 -0.56 -11.11
C SER A 234 5.06 -1.51 -12.21
N ARG A 235 4.22 -1.74 -13.22
CA ARG A 235 4.55 -2.42 -14.46
C ARG A 235 4.59 -1.40 -15.60
N GLY A 236 5.65 -1.45 -16.39
CA GLY A 236 5.93 -0.46 -17.42
C GLY A 236 6.52 0.84 -16.88
N PHE A 237 7.24 1.51 -17.76
CA PHE A 237 7.99 2.72 -17.41
C PHE A 237 7.11 3.94 -17.22
N GLU A 238 5.95 4.03 -17.90
CA GLU A 238 4.99 5.11 -17.66
C GLU A 238 4.43 5.04 -16.24
N ALA A 239 3.96 3.86 -15.83
CA ALA A 239 3.46 3.65 -14.47
C ALA A 239 4.51 3.97 -13.40
N ALA A 240 5.76 3.55 -13.62
CA ALA A 240 6.86 3.84 -12.71
C ALA A 240 7.23 5.33 -12.67
N SER A 241 7.21 6.02 -13.82
CA SER A 241 7.43 7.45 -13.93
C SER A 241 6.39 8.25 -13.16
N GLN A 242 5.12 7.96 -13.38
CA GLN A 242 4.02 8.57 -12.64
C GLN A 242 4.13 8.31 -11.13
N ARG A 243 4.40 7.06 -10.75
CA ARG A 243 4.48 6.67 -9.35
C ARG A 243 5.62 7.34 -8.60
N TYR A 244 6.81 7.34 -9.16
CA TYR A 244 7.99 7.82 -8.45
C TYR A 244 8.21 9.32 -8.59
N PHE A 245 7.86 9.89 -9.75
CA PHE A 245 8.19 11.27 -10.09
C PHE A 245 6.97 12.13 -10.39
N ASN A 246 5.76 11.55 -10.46
CA ASN A 246 4.52 12.25 -10.83
C ASN A 246 4.66 13.00 -12.16
N THR A 247 5.31 12.38 -13.13
CA THR A 247 5.52 12.93 -14.48
C THR A 247 5.47 11.83 -15.53
N SER A 248 5.18 12.18 -16.78
CA SER A 248 5.20 11.22 -17.89
C SER A 248 6.62 10.75 -18.19
N SER A 249 6.74 9.51 -18.66
CA SER A 249 8.01 8.92 -19.11
C SER A 249 8.67 9.69 -20.25
N SER A 250 7.91 10.47 -21.02
CA SER A 250 8.40 11.38 -22.07
C SER A 250 9.17 12.58 -21.53
N LYS A 251 8.90 13.01 -20.28
CA LYS A 251 9.45 14.21 -19.64
C LYS A 251 10.56 13.92 -18.62
N LEU A 252 11.01 12.68 -18.53
CA LEU A 252 12.05 12.30 -17.57
C LEU A 252 13.40 12.93 -17.91
N ASN A 253 14.06 13.48 -16.90
CA ASN A 253 15.44 13.95 -17.00
C ASN A 253 16.44 12.79 -16.89
N ILE A 254 17.74 13.07 -17.08
CA ILE A 254 18.84 12.09 -17.04
C ILE A 254 18.87 11.35 -15.71
N GLY A 255 18.76 12.04 -14.56
CA GLY A 255 18.82 11.42 -13.23
C GLY A 255 17.64 10.49 -12.94
N GLN A 256 16.43 10.90 -13.30
CA GLN A 256 15.21 10.11 -13.18
C GLN A 256 15.25 8.89 -14.11
N SER A 257 15.70 9.08 -15.36
CA SER A 257 15.88 8.01 -16.34
C SER A 257 16.88 6.96 -15.86
N ALA A 258 18.02 7.41 -15.33
CA ALA A 258 19.04 6.53 -14.77
C ALA A 258 18.52 5.75 -13.55
N MET A 259 17.70 6.38 -12.70
CA MET A 259 17.08 5.70 -11.56
C MET A 259 16.14 4.60 -12.03
N LEU A 260 15.19 4.87 -12.95
CA LEU A 260 14.26 3.86 -13.45
C LEU A 260 14.99 2.69 -14.13
N ALA A 261 15.96 2.97 -15.00
CA ALA A 261 16.77 1.92 -15.64
C ALA A 261 17.55 1.09 -14.58
N GLY A 262 17.97 1.73 -13.50
CA GLY A 262 18.65 1.05 -12.39
C GLY A 262 17.79 0.01 -11.67
N LEU A 263 16.46 0.21 -11.63
CA LEU A 263 15.52 -0.71 -10.96
C LEU A 263 15.45 -2.09 -11.63
N LEU A 264 15.70 -2.18 -12.92
CA LEU A 264 15.61 -3.42 -13.69
C LEU A 264 16.48 -4.56 -13.12
N LYS A 265 17.57 -4.24 -12.46
CA LYS A 265 18.49 -5.24 -11.85
C LYS A 265 17.82 -6.03 -10.71
N ALA A 266 17.08 -5.36 -9.83
CA ALA A 266 16.36 -5.96 -8.72
C ALA A 266 15.26 -5.00 -8.25
N PRO A 267 14.09 -4.99 -8.92
CA PRO A 267 13.08 -3.95 -8.78
C PRO A 267 12.59 -3.75 -7.34
N SER A 268 12.34 -4.83 -6.60
CA SER A 268 11.88 -4.75 -5.20
C SER A 268 12.96 -4.23 -4.26
N THR A 269 14.24 -4.56 -4.53
CA THR A 269 15.38 -4.15 -3.67
C THR A 269 15.76 -2.68 -3.88
N TYR A 270 15.68 -2.22 -5.13
CA TYR A 270 16.07 -0.87 -5.52
C TYR A 270 14.88 0.10 -5.62
N ALA A 271 13.63 -0.33 -5.34
CA ALA A 271 12.49 0.57 -5.33
C ALA A 271 12.77 1.78 -4.44
N PRO A 272 12.71 3.03 -4.96
CA PRO A 272 13.08 4.22 -4.20
C PRO A 272 12.13 4.48 -3.02
N THR A 273 10.89 3.99 -3.08
CA THR A 273 9.94 3.99 -1.97
C THR A 273 10.36 3.09 -0.81
N SER A 274 11.19 2.07 -1.05
CA SER A 274 11.71 1.18 0.00
C SER A 274 13.04 1.70 0.57
N ASN A 275 13.92 2.19 -0.30
CA ASN A 275 15.21 2.77 0.11
C ASN A 275 15.76 3.69 -0.98
N ILE A 276 15.57 5.00 -0.77
CA ILE A 276 16.01 6.01 -1.75
C ILE A 276 17.52 6.01 -1.97
N HIS A 277 18.32 5.82 -0.94
CA HIS A 277 19.79 5.82 -1.05
C HIS A 277 20.30 4.64 -1.89
N LYS A 278 19.70 3.45 -1.76
CA LYS A 278 20.04 2.31 -2.63
C LYS A 278 19.66 2.57 -4.09
N ALA A 279 18.51 3.20 -4.32
CA ALA A 279 18.06 3.58 -5.66
C ALA A 279 19.03 4.59 -6.30
N GLN A 280 19.41 5.63 -5.57
CA GLN A 280 20.36 6.66 -6.02
C GLN A 280 21.75 6.08 -6.28
N ALA A 281 22.27 5.23 -5.39
CA ALA A 281 23.54 4.54 -5.60
C ALA A 281 23.51 3.67 -6.88
N ARG A 282 22.37 3.02 -7.17
CA ARG A 282 22.21 2.24 -8.39
C ARG A 282 22.09 3.14 -9.64
N ALA A 283 21.40 4.27 -9.55
CA ALA A 283 21.34 5.28 -10.61
C ALA A 283 22.73 5.81 -10.99
N ASN A 284 23.62 6.02 -10.01
CA ASN A 284 25.00 6.43 -10.25
C ASN A 284 25.79 5.41 -11.09
N VAL A 285 25.49 4.11 -10.96
CA VAL A 285 26.08 3.08 -11.83
C VAL A 285 25.58 3.23 -13.26
N VAL A 286 24.27 3.51 -13.45
CA VAL A 286 23.68 3.74 -14.79
C VAL A 286 24.26 4.99 -15.43
N LEU A 287 24.39 6.10 -14.71
CA LEU A 287 25.02 7.34 -15.21
C LEU A 287 26.46 7.09 -15.68
N LYS A 288 27.25 6.28 -14.96
CA LYS A 288 28.60 5.87 -15.40
C LYS A 288 28.55 5.09 -16.72
N LEU A 289 27.59 4.16 -16.88
CA LEU A 289 27.42 3.36 -18.10
C LEU A 289 26.98 4.23 -19.29
N MET A 290 26.07 5.19 -19.07
CA MET A 290 25.65 6.14 -20.09
C MET A 290 26.81 7.02 -20.57
N HIS A 291 27.63 7.51 -19.66
CA HIS A 291 28.83 8.28 -19.99
C HIS A 291 29.86 7.44 -20.76
N GLN A 292 30.17 6.23 -20.31
CA GLN A 292 31.08 5.30 -21.00
C GLN A 292 30.64 4.99 -22.45
N GLN A 293 29.35 5.06 -22.72
CA GLN A 293 28.76 4.81 -24.04
C GLN A 293 28.47 6.10 -24.81
N LYS A 294 28.91 7.27 -24.30
CA LYS A 294 28.79 8.59 -24.93
C LYS A 294 27.33 9.08 -25.10
N TYR A 295 26.40 8.57 -24.27
CA TYR A 295 25.02 9.10 -24.24
C TYR A 295 24.90 10.39 -23.44
N ILE A 296 25.81 10.63 -22.49
CA ILE A 296 25.88 11.86 -21.70
C ILE A 296 27.34 12.32 -21.56
N THR A 297 27.54 13.62 -21.36
CA THR A 297 28.84 14.23 -21.10
C THR A 297 29.34 13.93 -19.68
N ASN A 298 30.63 14.20 -19.41
CA ASN A 298 31.17 14.09 -18.06
C ASN A 298 30.54 15.11 -17.10
N THR A 299 30.26 16.31 -17.59
CA THR A 299 29.61 17.39 -16.83
C THR A 299 28.22 16.96 -16.37
N GLU A 300 27.38 16.46 -17.28
CA GLU A 300 26.04 15.95 -16.95
C GLU A 300 26.10 14.79 -15.95
N LYS A 301 27.04 13.84 -16.16
CA LYS A 301 27.25 12.74 -15.22
C LYS A 301 27.54 13.26 -13.81
N GLN A 302 28.47 14.19 -13.65
CA GLN A 302 28.83 14.73 -12.33
C GLN A 302 27.67 15.52 -11.72
N PHE A 303 26.97 16.33 -12.52
CA PHE A 303 25.81 17.08 -12.07
C PHE A 303 24.74 16.17 -11.46
N PHE A 304 24.34 15.08 -12.13
CA PHE A 304 23.30 14.18 -11.65
C PHE A 304 23.78 13.22 -10.54
N ILE A 305 25.07 13.00 -10.38
CA ILE A 305 25.62 12.32 -9.20
C ILE A 305 25.54 13.23 -7.96
N SER A 306 25.85 14.53 -8.11
CA SER A 306 25.77 15.51 -7.02
C SER A 306 24.33 15.93 -6.71
N ASN A 307 23.45 15.90 -7.69
CA ASN A 307 22.01 16.22 -7.58
C ASN A 307 21.16 15.00 -7.94
N PRO A 308 21.11 13.97 -7.08
CA PRO A 308 20.42 12.74 -7.40
C PRO A 308 18.90 12.93 -7.44
N ALA A 309 18.24 12.17 -8.31
CA ALA A 309 16.79 12.18 -8.40
C ALA A 309 16.16 11.77 -7.07
N ASN A 310 15.10 12.48 -6.66
CA ASN A 310 14.31 12.21 -5.47
C ASN A 310 12.86 11.88 -5.86
N LEU A 311 12.17 11.21 -4.94
CA LEU A 311 10.74 10.96 -5.09
C LEU A 311 9.96 12.28 -5.09
N SER A 312 8.90 12.36 -5.89
CA SER A 312 7.91 13.42 -5.73
C SER A 312 7.25 13.32 -4.36
N SER A 313 6.79 14.44 -3.81
CA SER A 313 6.07 14.48 -2.52
C SER A 313 4.85 13.54 -2.50
N ARG A 314 4.24 13.27 -3.65
CA ARG A 314 3.14 12.32 -3.84
C ARG A 314 3.59 10.86 -3.88
N GLY A 315 4.81 10.56 -4.29
CA GLY A 315 5.38 9.21 -4.32
C GLY A 315 5.80 8.65 -2.96
N SER A 316 5.91 9.50 -1.94
CA SER A 316 6.41 9.12 -0.60
C SER A 316 5.33 8.65 0.39
N THR A 317 4.02 8.73 0.06
CA THR A 317 2.93 8.38 0.98
C THR A 317 2.71 6.87 1.06
N ASN A 318 3.57 6.17 1.80
CA ASN A 318 3.39 4.74 2.12
C ASN A 318 2.29 4.48 3.19
N ASN A 319 1.69 5.51 3.77
CA ASN A 319 0.91 5.39 5.01
C ASN A 319 -0.62 5.34 4.81
N SER A 320 -1.11 5.31 3.57
CA SER A 320 -2.53 5.19 3.26
C SER A 320 -3.08 3.76 3.22
N SER A 321 -2.21 2.75 3.44
CA SER A 321 -2.60 1.33 3.25
C SER A 321 -3.76 0.92 4.15
N TYR A 322 -3.84 1.36 5.40
CA TYR A 322 -4.95 1.04 6.31
C TYR A 322 -6.29 1.56 5.80
N PHE A 323 -6.32 2.79 5.31
CA PHE A 323 -7.52 3.37 4.72
C PHE A 323 -7.92 2.65 3.43
N VAL A 324 -6.96 2.40 2.55
CA VAL A 324 -7.17 1.70 1.28
C VAL A 324 -7.66 0.27 1.50
N ASP A 325 -7.05 -0.47 2.43
CA ASP A 325 -7.45 -1.84 2.73
C ASP A 325 -8.86 -1.89 3.34
N TRP A 326 -9.23 -0.90 4.16
CA TRP A 326 -10.60 -0.74 4.65
C TRP A 326 -11.58 -0.51 3.51
N ILE A 327 -11.29 0.41 2.57
CA ILE A 327 -12.14 0.66 1.39
C ILE A 327 -12.26 -0.59 0.52
N MET A 328 -11.14 -1.27 0.24
CA MET A 328 -11.15 -2.52 -0.55
C MET A 328 -12.00 -3.62 0.09
N GLY A 329 -12.07 -3.66 1.41
CA GLY A 329 -12.92 -4.59 2.15
C GLY A 329 -14.43 -4.27 2.05
N SER A 330 -14.78 -3.03 1.75
CA SER A 330 -16.18 -2.57 1.61
C SER A 330 -16.74 -2.68 0.17
N ILE A 331 -15.89 -2.99 -0.81
CA ILE A 331 -16.25 -3.09 -2.23
C ILE A 331 -16.39 -4.55 -2.64
N PRO A 332 -17.44 -4.92 -3.40
CA PRO A 332 -17.56 -6.28 -3.91
C PRO A 332 -16.33 -6.73 -4.71
N PRO A 333 -15.79 -7.94 -4.46
CA PRO A 333 -14.54 -8.39 -5.08
C PRO A 333 -14.56 -8.44 -6.60
N PHE A 334 -15.73 -8.64 -7.23
CA PHE A 334 -15.82 -8.69 -8.68
C PHE A 334 -15.55 -7.33 -9.35
N LEU A 335 -15.74 -6.21 -8.63
CA LEU A 335 -15.43 -4.87 -9.12
C LEU A 335 -13.95 -4.48 -8.97
N THR A 336 -13.18 -5.20 -8.15
CA THR A 336 -11.81 -4.78 -7.81
C THR A 336 -10.76 -5.85 -8.01
N ARG A 337 -11.15 -7.13 -8.02
CA ARG A 337 -10.20 -8.26 -8.08
C ARG A 337 -10.35 -9.13 -9.32
N LYS A 338 -11.50 -9.08 -9.99
CA LYS A 338 -11.81 -9.93 -11.15
C LYS A 338 -12.06 -9.16 -12.44
N THR A 339 -12.07 -7.83 -12.38
CA THR A 339 -12.22 -7.01 -13.59
C THR A 339 -10.93 -6.93 -14.38
N MET A 340 -11.02 -6.94 -15.68
CA MET A 340 -9.91 -6.64 -16.62
C MET A 340 -9.74 -5.13 -16.83
N GLU A 341 -10.72 -4.33 -16.44
CA GLU A 341 -10.72 -2.89 -16.65
C GLU A 341 -10.15 -2.13 -15.44
N ASP A 342 -9.50 -1.00 -15.71
CA ASP A 342 -9.01 -0.08 -14.69
C ASP A 342 -10.17 0.59 -13.96
N VAL A 343 -10.15 0.54 -12.64
CA VAL A 343 -11.16 1.12 -11.76
C VAL A 343 -10.61 2.36 -11.07
N ILE A 344 -11.39 3.43 -11.06
CA ILE A 344 -11.10 4.66 -10.32
C ILE A 344 -12.06 4.77 -9.15
N ILE A 345 -11.50 4.92 -7.94
CA ILE A 345 -12.25 5.09 -6.70
C ILE A 345 -11.96 6.48 -6.14
N LYS A 346 -12.96 7.36 -6.17
CA LYS A 346 -12.90 8.63 -5.45
C LYS A 346 -13.27 8.39 -3.99
N THR A 347 -12.46 8.92 -3.07
CA THR A 347 -12.59 8.69 -1.64
C THR A 347 -12.75 9.98 -0.86
N THR A 348 -13.02 9.84 0.44
CA THR A 348 -13.04 10.95 1.40
C THR A 348 -11.66 11.26 1.95
N PHE A 349 -10.62 10.48 1.62
CA PHE A 349 -9.27 10.61 2.18
C PHE A 349 -8.69 12.00 1.96
N ASP A 350 -7.99 12.49 2.96
CA ASP A 350 -7.27 13.75 2.91
C ASP A 350 -5.78 13.50 3.22
N SER A 351 -4.97 13.54 2.17
CA SER A 351 -3.53 13.27 2.26
C SER A 351 -2.80 14.22 3.20
N LEU A 352 -3.27 15.47 3.32
CA LEU A 352 -2.68 16.48 4.22
C LEU A 352 -3.02 16.17 5.67
N ILE A 353 -4.29 15.90 5.98
CA ILE A 353 -4.75 15.50 7.32
C ILE A 353 -4.00 14.24 7.76
N GLN A 354 -3.92 13.22 6.91
CA GLN A 354 -3.20 11.99 7.21
C GLN A 354 -1.74 12.25 7.59
N SER A 355 -1.02 13.03 6.77
CA SER A 355 0.40 13.31 7.01
C SER A 355 0.63 14.15 8.28
N LYS A 356 -0.27 15.09 8.58
CA LYS A 356 -0.25 15.89 9.81
C LYS A 356 -0.49 15.02 11.06
N ALA A 357 -1.48 14.10 10.98
CA ALA A 357 -1.79 13.17 12.06
C ALA A 357 -0.64 12.21 12.37
N GLU A 358 -0.03 11.64 11.35
CA GLU A 358 1.13 10.74 11.50
C GLU A 358 2.31 11.45 12.15
N ARG A 359 2.58 12.69 11.76
CA ARG A 359 3.63 13.49 12.39
C ARG A 359 3.31 13.77 13.86
N ALA A 360 2.04 14.05 14.20
CA ALA A 360 1.60 14.24 15.57
C ALA A 360 1.84 12.97 16.41
N VAL A 361 1.36 11.83 15.94
CA VAL A 361 1.53 10.53 16.59
C VAL A 361 3.01 10.20 16.78
N ASN A 362 3.81 10.29 15.71
CA ASN A 362 5.23 9.97 15.77
C ASN A 362 6.00 10.88 16.72
N THR A 363 5.68 12.17 16.76
CA THR A 363 6.31 13.14 17.68
C THR A 363 6.06 12.77 19.13
N ILE A 364 4.79 12.51 19.50
CA ILE A 364 4.43 12.15 20.87
C ILE A 364 4.99 10.80 21.27
N LEU A 365 4.87 9.77 20.42
CA LEU A 365 5.36 8.43 20.72
C LEU A 365 6.89 8.41 20.86
N LYS A 366 7.62 9.08 19.98
CA LYS A 366 9.09 9.17 20.05
C LYS A 366 9.56 9.79 21.36
N ASN A 367 8.84 10.82 21.84
CA ASN A 367 9.28 11.60 23.02
C ASN A 367 8.81 11.01 24.34
N LYS A 368 7.66 10.31 24.35
CA LYS A 368 6.99 9.91 25.60
C LYS A 368 6.80 8.40 25.77
N LEU A 369 6.92 7.61 24.71
CA LEU A 369 6.79 6.18 24.83
C LEU A 369 8.13 5.52 25.19
N ARG A 370 8.13 4.67 26.23
CA ARG A 370 9.32 3.95 26.70
C ARG A 370 9.90 3.09 25.56
N LYS A 371 11.21 3.07 25.38
CA LYS A 371 11.88 2.15 24.45
C LYS A 371 11.52 0.69 24.80
N GLY A 372 11.19 -0.11 23.78
CA GLY A 372 10.76 -1.51 23.97
C GLY A 372 9.31 -1.69 24.37
N SER A 373 8.51 -0.60 24.50
CA SER A 373 7.08 -0.72 24.76
C SER A 373 6.35 -1.46 23.65
N LEU A 374 5.51 -2.42 24.04
CA LEU A 374 4.61 -3.18 23.15
C LEU A 374 3.26 -2.48 22.91
N ALA A 375 3.13 -1.22 23.35
CA ALA A 375 1.92 -0.45 23.12
C ALA A 375 1.71 -0.20 21.63
N GLU A 376 0.50 -0.46 21.15
CA GLU A 376 0.03 -0.15 19.81
C GLU A 376 -0.90 1.07 19.85
N ILE A 377 -1.16 1.64 18.69
CA ILE A 377 -2.02 2.81 18.54
C ILE A 377 -2.95 2.64 17.34
N ALA A 378 -4.15 3.20 17.44
CA ALA A 378 -5.03 3.45 16.32
C ALA A 378 -5.60 4.87 16.40
N VAL A 379 -5.79 5.49 15.24
CA VAL A 379 -6.42 6.82 15.11
C VAL A 379 -7.42 6.79 13.95
N VAL A 380 -8.58 7.39 14.18
CA VAL A 380 -9.59 7.68 13.15
C VAL A 380 -9.88 9.17 13.18
N ILE A 381 -9.82 9.81 12.02
CA ILE A 381 -10.20 11.21 11.84
C ILE A 381 -11.35 11.25 10.85
N MET A 382 -12.49 11.82 11.26
CA MET A 382 -13.64 11.90 10.38
C MET A 382 -14.30 13.30 10.49
N SER A 383 -15.03 13.69 9.46
CA SER A 383 -15.91 14.86 9.49
C SER A 383 -17.22 14.50 10.20
N PRO A 384 -18.00 15.50 10.69
CA PRO A 384 -19.25 15.25 11.39
C PRO A 384 -20.28 14.42 10.62
N ASP A 385 -20.21 14.42 9.28
CA ASP A 385 -21.05 13.64 8.37
C ASP A 385 -20.63 12.15 8.23
N GLY A 386 -19.54 11.76 8.88
CA GLY A 386 -18.99 10.40 8.84
C GLY A 386 -17.92 10.15 7.76
N ALA A 387 -17.56 11.18 6.99
CA ALA A 387 -16.48 11.05 6.01
C ALA A 387 -15.13 10.85 6.70
N VAL A 388 -14.52 9.67 6.57
CA VAL A 388 -13.22 9.37 7.15
C VAL A 388 -12.13 10.08 6.34
N ARG A 389 -11.41 10.99 6.97
CA ARG A 389 -10.38 11.85 6.36
C ARG A 389 -8.98 11.27 6.52
N GLY A 390 -8.75 10.48 7.58
CA GLY A 390 -7.49 9.84 7.87
C GLY A 390 -7.64 8.64 8.78
N MET A 391 -6.70 7.71 8.71
CA MET A 391 -6.71 6.46 9.47
C MET A 391 -5.31 5.96 9.76
N ILE A 392 -5.02 5.65 11.02
CA ILE A 392 -3.80 4.99 11.47
C ILE A 392 -4.21 3.71 12.19
N GLY A 393 -3.74 2.55 11.74
CA GLY A 393 -4.10 1.25 12.30
C GLY A 393 -2.99 0.56 13.09
N GLY A 394 -1.85 1.22 13.31
CA GLY A 394 -0.70 0.68 14.06
C GLY A 394 0.49 1.63 14.08
N ARG A 395 1.51 1.31 14.88
CA ARG A 395 2.74 2.12 15.04
C ARG A 395 3.69 2.03 13.86
N GLU A 396 3.79 0.86 13.26
CA GLU A 396 4.77 0.62 12.19
C GLU A 396 4.20 0.98 10.81
N ALA A 397 5.12 1.33 9.90
CA ALA A 397 4.77 1.63 8.53
C ALA A 397 4.10 0.41 7.84
N ASN A 398 3.06 0.68 7.13
CA ASN A 398 2.06 -0.26 6.67
C ASN A 398 2.52 -1.12 5.51
N LYS A 399 2.50 -2.42 5.68
CA LYS A 399 2.40 -3.37 4.58
C LYS A 399 0.93 -3.57 4.21
N VAL A 400 0.65 -3.76 2.93
CA VAL A 400 -0.70 -4.15 2.46
C VAL A 400 -1.16 -5.40 3.21
N GLY A 401 -2.40 -5.38 3.73
CA GLY A 401 -2.97 -6.48 4.50
C GLY A 401 -2.52 -6.54 5.97
N SER A 402 -1.84 -5.51 6.49
CA SER A 402 -1.54 -5.42 7.93
C SER A 402 -2.81 -5.31 8.76
N PHE A 403 -2.79 -5.88 9.97
CA PHE A 403 -3.93 -5.82 10.90
C PHE A 403 -4.26 -4.36 11.23
N ASN A 404 -5.45 -3.93 10.86
CA ASN A 404 -5.94 -2.57 11.02
C ASN A 404 -6.71 -2.44 12.34
N ARG A 405 -6.05 -1.96 13.40
CA ARG A 405 -6.67 -1.85 14.73
C ARG A 405 -7.81 -0.84 14.79
N ALA A 406 -7.85 0.11 13.86
CA ALA A 406 -8.95 1.07 13.79
C ALA A 406 -10.29 0.44 13.38
N THR A 407 -10.25 -0.65 12.57
CA THR A 407 -11.45 -1.26 11.97
C THR A 407 -11.64 -2.73 12.31
N GLN A 408 -10.61 -3.42 12.81
CA GLN A 408 -10.63 -4.86 13.05
C GLN A 408 -10.47 -5.24 14.54
N ALA A 409 -9.82 -4.39 15.35
CA ALA A 409 -9.67 -4.65 16.77
C ALA A 409 -10.95 -4.26 17.52
N LYS A 410 -11.72 -5.25 17.96
CA LYS A 410 -12.81 -5.05 18.90
C LYS A 410 -12.23 -5.02 20.32
N ARG A 411 -12.48 -3.94 21.06
CA ARG A 411 -11.92 -3.68 22.38
C ARG A 411 -12.98 -3.10 23.29
N GLN A 412 -12.88 -3.41 24.58
CA GLN A 412 -13.76 -2.83 25.59
C GLN A 412 -13.67 -1.32 25.58
N THR A 413 -14.83 -0.66 25.49
CA THR A 413 -14.91 0.79 25.36
C THR A 413 -14.64 1.52 26.68
N GLY A 414 -14.93 0.89 27.80
CA GLY A 414 -14.79 1.56 29.11
C GLY A 414 -15.63 2.84 29.17
N SER A 415 -15.12 3.85 29.85
CA SER A 415 -15.84 5.09 30.07
C SER A 415 -16.17 5.95 28.84
N ILE A 416 -15.66 5.61 27.64
CA ILE A 416 -16.12 6.29 26.41
C ILE A 416 -17.53 5.85 26.01
N PHE A 417 -18.11 4.84 26.64
CA PHE A 417 -19.51 4.45 26.49
C PHE A 417 -20.47 5.35 27.29
N LYS A 418 -20.02 6.01 28.37
CA LYS A 418 -20.87 6.85 29.25
C LYS A 418 -21.67 7.92 28.54
N PRO A 419 -21.19 8.61 27.48
CA PRO A 419 -22.03 9.56 26.75
C PRO A 419 -23.37 8.99 26.30
N LEU A 420 -23.45 7.68 25.99
CA LEU A 420 -24.69 7.02 25.57
C LEU A 420 -25.64 6.79 26.75
N VAL A 421 -25.12 6.48 27.94
CA VAL A 421 -25.90 6.39 29.18
C VAL A 421 -26.49 7.75 29.53
N TYR A 422 -25.65 8.79 29.50
CA TYR A 422 -26.06 10.14 29.82
C TYR A 422 -27.03 10.73 28.76
N ALA A 423 -26.82 10.43 27.50
CA ALA A 423 -27.75 10.79 26.43
C ALA A 423 -29.15 10.19 26.71
N THR A 424 -29.20 8.90 27.11
CA THR A 424 -30.46 8.25 27.46
C THR A 424 -31.13 8.89 28.68
N ALA A 425 -30.35 9.27 29.70
CA ALA A 425 -30.88 9.99 30.86
C ALA A 425 -31.45 11.35 30.46
N LEU A 426 -30.73 12.14 29.66
CA LEU A 426 -31.19 13.43 29.16
C LEU A 426 -32.49 13.31 28.33
N GLU A 427 -32.62 12.28 27.48
CA GLU A 427 -33.87 11.96 26.73
C GLU A 427 -35.03 11.60 27.68
N LYS A 428 -34.75 11.07 28.85
CA LYS A 428 -35.75 10.72 29.87
C LYS A 428 -36.07 11.88 30.83
N GLY A 429 -35.57 13.10 30.55
CA GLY A 429 -35.92 14.33 31.27
C GLY A 429 -34.92 14.80 32.32
N PHE A 430 -33.81 14.05 32.52
CA PHE A 430 -32.71 14.60 33.31
C PHE A 430 -32.13 15.82 32.59
N LYS A 431 -31.52 16.70 33.38
CA LYS A 431 -30.86 17.93 32.87
C LYS A 431 -29.39 17.91 33.26
N TYR A 432 -28.54 18.64 32.55
CA TYR A 432 -27.12 18.77 32.80
C TYR A 432 -26.79 19.15 34.27
N ASN A 433 -27.69 19.89 34.95
CA ASN A 433 -27.55 20.36 36.35
C ASN A 433 -28.39 19.53 37.34
N THR A 434 -29.02 18.45 36.95
CA THR A 434 -29.74 17.56 37.87
C THR A 434 -28.77 17.05 38.94
N ILE A 435 -29.21 17.11 40.20
CA ILE A 435 -28.43 16.62 41.33
C ILE A 435 -28.57 15.09 41.37
N VAL A 436 -27.44 14.43 41.43
CA VAL A 436 -27.29 12.97 41.53
C VAL A 436 -26.42 12.64 42.73
N GLU A 437 -26.46 11.40 43.20
CA GLU A 437 -25.74 11.01 44.40
C GLU A 437 -24.71 9.89 44.10
N ASP A 438 -23.44 10.24 44.32
CA ASP A 438 -22.34 9.30 44.27
C ASP A 438 -22.15 8.61 45.61
N THR A 439 -22.80 7.49 45.80
CA THR A 439 -22.72 6.61 46.96
C THR A 439 -22.56 5.15 46.52
N PRO A 440 -22.10 4.24 47.39
CA PRO A 440 -22.03 2.84 47.07
C PRO A 440 -23.36 2.30 46.54
N ILE A 441 -23.28 1.40 45.56
CA ILE A 441 -24.43 0.67 45.05
C ILE A 441 -24.06 -0.81 44.91
N SER A 442 -24.98 -1.66 45.27
CA SER A 442 -24.86 -3.14 45.14
C SER A 442 -26.04 -3.65 44.34
N ILE A 443 -25.78 -4.37 43.25
CA ILE A 443 -26.81 -4.87 42.34
C ILE A 443 -26.73 -6.40 42.33
N SER A 444 -27.87 -7.05 42.62
CA SER A 444 -27.98 -8.50 42.45
C SER A 444 -28.03 -8.85 40.98
N VAL A 445 -27.17 -9.76 40.57
CA VAL A 445 -27.13 -10.26 39.19
C VAL A 445 -27.57 -11.71 39.17
N PRO A 446 -28.67 -12.07 38.49
CA PRO A 446 -29.12 -13.45 38.40
C PRO A 446 -28.01 -14.40 37.98
N GLY A 447 -27.81 -15.49 38.75
CA GLY A 447 -26.78 -16.50 38.45
C GLY A 447 -25.33 -16.07 38.78
N SER A 448 -25.13 -14.92 39.48
CA SER A 448 -23.82 -14.43 39.89
C SER A 448 -23.88 -13.84 41.30
N SER A 449 -22.70 -13.50 41.86
CA SER A 449 -22.62 -12.76 43.13
C SER A 449 -23.08 -11.29 42.94
N THR A 450 -23.49 -10.68 44.07
CA THR A 450 -23.81 -9.24 44.11
C THR A 450 -22.64 -8.41 43.59
N TRP A 451 -22.91 -7.55 42.57
CA TRP A 451 -21.92 -6.73 41.96
C TRP A 451 -21.92 -5.30 42.55
N THR A 452 -20.76 -4.86 43.02
CA THR A 452 -20.56 -3.53 43.62
C THR A 452 -19.49 -2.76 42.82
N PRO A 453 -19.90 -1.88 41.90
CA PRO A 453 -18.98 -1.06 41.13
C PRO A 453 -18.24 -0.07 42.03
N LYS A 454 -16.95 0.16 41.73
CA LYS A 454 -16.12 1.16 42.43
C LYS A 454 -15.76 2.28 41.51
N ASN A 455 -15.66 3.50 42.04
CA ASN A 455 -15.06 4.62 41.30
C ASN A 455 -13.55 4.40 41.12
N TYR A 456 -12.95 5.06 40.15
CA TYR A 456 -11.51 4.97 39.88
C TYR A 456 -10.68 5.49 41.07
N SER A 457 -11.13 6.57 41.71
CA SER A 457 -10.54 7.11 42.94
C SER A 457 -10.73 6.22 44.18
N ARG A 458 -11.67 5.29 44.12
CA ARG A 458 -12.18 4.47 45.25
C ARG A 458 -12.97 5.22 46.31
N ASP A 459 -13.16 6.57 46.14
CA ASP A 459 -13.89 7.43 47.03
C ASP A 459 -15.26 7.75 46.44
N PHE A 460 -16.16 8.30 47.28
CA PHE A 460 -17.49 8.79 46.91
C PHE A 460 -17.61 10.26 47.29
N ILE A 461 -18.13 11.06 46.37
CA ILE A 461 -18.24 12.52 46.57
C ILE A 461 -19.63 12.96 47.07
N GLY A 462 -20.59 12.06 47.23
CA GLY A 462 -21.95 12.35 47.65
C GLY A 462 -22.76 13.08 46.58
N LYS A 463 -23.54 14.10 46.99
CA LYS A 463 -24.38 14.89 46.09
C LYS A 463 -23.55 15.71 45.13
N THR A 464 -23.82 15.58 43.85
CA THR A 464 -23.10 16.27 42.78
C THR A 464 -24.03 16.58 41.61
N THR A 465 -23.64 17.44 40.70
CA THR A 465 -24.40 17.66 39.47
C THR A 465 -24.12 16.55 38.45
N LEU A 466 -25.09 16.33 37.54
CA LEU A 466 -24.91 15.37 36.43
C LEU A 466 -23.68 15.75 35.57
N THR A 467 -23.40 17.03 35.37
CA THR A 467 -22.21 17.54 34.69
C THR A 467 -20.92 17.17 35.41
N ASP A 468 -20.86 17.35 36.72
CA ASP A 468 -19.65 17.05 37.52
C ASP A 468 -19.40 15.52 37.56
N ALA A 469 -20.47 14.72 37.74
CA ALA A 469 -20.38 13.29 37.68
C ALA A 469 -19.85 12.78 36.30
N PHE A 470 -20.27 13.42 35.20
CA PHE A 470 -19.81 13.07 33.84
C PHE A 470 -18.36 13.48 33.63
N LYS A 471 -17.97 14.73 33.93
CA LYS A 471 -16.61 15.25 33.71
C LYS A 471 -15.56 14.49 34.51
N LEU A 472 -15.90 14.06 35.74
CA LEU A 472 -15.07 13.25 36.62
C LEU A 472 -15.17 11.74 36.29
N SER A 473 -16.05 11.36 35.35
CA SER A 473 -16.25 9.99 34.90
C SER A 473 -16.63 9.02 36.03
N ILE A 474 -17.50 9.43 36.94
CA ILE A 474 -17.94 8.63 38.11
C ILE A 474 -18.66 7.37 37.65
N ASN A 475 -18.25 6.23 38.17
CA ASN A 475 -18.79 4.89 37.75
C ASN A 475 -20.15 4.62 38.40
N THR A 476 -20.26 4.84 39.68
CA THR A 476 -21.49 4.59 40.49
C THR A 476 -22.67 5.40 39.94
N VAL A 477 -22.46 6.67 39.61
CA VAL A 477 -23.50 7.51 39.00
C VAL A 477 -23.91 6.99 37.63
N ALA A 478 -22.95 6.62 36.78
CA ALA A 478 -23.28 6.07 35.47
C ALA A 478 -24.10 4.77 35.56
N VAL A 479 -23.78 3.91 36.52
CA VAL A 479 -24.52 2.67 36.76
C VAL A 479 -25.94 2.98 37.31
N LYS A 480 -26.06 3.85 38.32
CA LYS A 480 -27.37 4.28 38.85
C LYS A 480 -28.27 4.84 37.76
N LEU A 481 -27.75 5.74 36.94
CA LEU A 481 -28.49 6.30 35.79
C LEU A 481 -28.96 5.20 34.83
N SER A 482 -28.08 4.26 34.48
CA SER A 482 -28.43 3.15 33.59
C SER A 482 -29.54 2.26 34.14
N GLU A 483 -29.52 1.99 35.44
CA GLU A 483 -30.59 1.24 36.12
C GLU A 483 -31.89 2.05 36.14
N GLU A 484 -31.82 3.33 36.46
CA GLU A 484 -33.00 4.21 36.55
C GLU A 484 -33.72 4.43 35.24
N VAL A 485 -32.95 4.65 34.16
CA VAL A 485 -33.54 4.84 32.82
C VAL A 485 -33.84 3.55 32.08
N GLY A 486 -33.38 2.42 32.63
CA GLY A 486 -33.50 1.09 32.07
C GLY A 486 -32.37 0.77 31.05
N ARG A 487 -31.69 -0.38 31.28
CA ARG A 487 -30.56 -0.85 30.44
C ARG A 487 -30.96 -1.00 28.95
N ASP A 488 -32.16 -1.48 28.69
CA ASP A 488 -32.68 -1.65 27.33
C ASP A 488 -32.76 -0.33 26.58
N ASN A 489 -33.12 0.77 27.25
CA ASN A 489 -33.11 2.09 26.66
C ASN A 489 -31.70 2.57 26.35
N VAL A 490 -30.71 2.28 27.21
CA VAL A 490 -29.30 2.57 26.96
C VAL A 490 -28.79 1.78 25.76
N ILE A 491 -29.09 0.49 25.70
CA ILE A 491 -28.76 -0.39 24.58
C ILE A 491 -29.40 0.09 23.27
N LYS A 492 -30.68 0.50 23.34
CA LYS A 492 -31.39 1.08 22.17
C LYS A 492 -30.72 2.36 21.70
N THR A 493 -30.35 3.25 22.61
CA THR A 493 -29.61 4.50 22.25
C THR A 493 -28.29 4.18 21.59
N ALA A 494 -27.53 3.22 22.12
CA ALA A 494 -26.24 2.79 21.56
C ALA A 494 -26.43 2.23 20.12
N LYS A 495 -27.40 1.36 19.92
CA LYS A 495 -27.74 0.80 18.61
C LYS A 495 -28.18 1.89 17.62
N ASN A 496 -29.01 2.81 18.06
CA ASN A 496 -29.48 3.93 17.26
C ASN A 496 -28.36 4.88 16.83
N LEU A 497 -27.25 4.90 17.56
CA LEU A 497 -26.02 5.65 17.20
C LEU A 497 -24.97 4.77 16.50
N GLY A 498 -25.31 3.52 16.14
CA GLY A 498 -24.48 2.70 15.24
C GLY A 498 -23.61 1.65 15.94
N LEU A 499 -23.82 1.38 17.20
CA LEU A 499 -23.11 0.32 17.93
C LEU A 499 -23.94 -0.98 17.92
N TYR A 500 -23.72 -1.79 16.89
CA TYR A 500 -24.52 -3.00 16.66
C TYR A 500 -23.88 -4.29 17.21
N ASN A 501 -22.65 -4.23 17.72
CA ASN A 501 -22.03 -5.40 18.36
C ASN A 501 -22.82 -5.81 19.60
N ASP A 502 -22.54 -7.00 20.12
CA ASP A 502 -23.22 -7.52 21.29
C ASP A 502 -23.10 -6.57 22.49
N LEU A 503 -24.26 -6.12 22.97
CA LEU A 503 -24.41 -5.22 24.10
C LEU A 503 -25.09 -6.02 25.23
N PRO A 504 -24.33 -6.54 26.20
CA PRO A 504 -24.89 -7.37 27.25
C PRO A 504 -25.88 -6.56 28.10
N ASN A 505 -27.09 -7.10 28.32
CA ASN A 505 -28.07 -6.53 29.24
C ASN A 505 -27.69 -6.82 30.68
N SER A 506 -26.57 -6.29 31.12
CA SER A 506 -26.04 -6.42 32.48
C SER A 506 -25.73 -5.01 33.06
N PRO A 507 -25.71 -4.86 34.38
CA PRO A 507 -25.42 -3.58 35.03
C PRO A 507 -24.09 -2.95 34.57
N SER A 508 -23.13 -3.79 34.18
CA SER A 508 -21.80 -3.37 33.73
C SER A 508 -21.81 -2.71 32.34
N VAL A 509 -22.90 -2.79 31.56
CA VAL A 509 -23.02 -2.15 30.25
C VAL A 509 -22.77 -0.64 30.37
N ALA A 510 -23.22 -0.02 31.47
CA ALA A 510 -22.99 1.40 31.76
C ALA A 510 -21.50 1.80 31.83
N LEU A 511 -20.62 0.85 32.09
CA LEU A 511 -19.18 1.03 32.19
C LEU A 511 -18.43 0.62 30.91
N GLY A 512 -19.16 0.30 29.84
CA GLY A 512 -18.59 -0.03 28.55
C GLY A 512 -17.87 -1.37 28.50
N THR A 513 -18.50 -2.41 29.01
CA THR A 513 -17.99 -3.81 28.93
C THR A 513 -18.14 -4.41 27.54
N SER A 514 -18.96 -3.82 26.68
CA SER A 514 -19.08 -4.18 25.26
C SER A 514 -17.85 -3.83 24.45
N GLU A 515 -17.57 -4.64 23.44
CA GLU A 515 -16.40 -4.47 22.57
C GLU A 515 -16.80 -3.85 21.23
N HIS A 516 -16.10 -2.77 20.84
CA HIS A 516 -16.31 -2.06 19.59
C HIS A 516 -14.98 -1.70 18.96
N THR A 517 -15.00 -1.46 17.64
CA THR A 517 -13.86 -0.90 16.92
C THR A 517 -13.78 0.61 17.15
N LEU A 518 -12.58 1.17 17.00
CA LEU A 518 -12.38 2.61 17.08
C LEU A 518 -13.23 3.36 16.04
N LEU A 519 -13.40 2.81 14.85
CA LEU A 519 -14.20 3.40 13.78
C LEU A 519 -15.68 3.51 14.19
N GLU A 520 -16.27 2.44 14.75
CA GLU A 520 -17.67 2.41 15.19
C GLU A 520 -17.94 3.44 16.29
N ILE A 521 -17.13 3.44 17.34
CA ILE A 521 -17.35 4.35 18.46
C ILE A 521 -17.08 5.83 18.07
N THR A 522 -16.11 6.08 17.18
CA THR A 522 -15.89 7.45 16.63
C THR A 522 -17.10 7.90 15.80
N GLY A 523 -17.73 6.99 15.06
CA GLY A 523 -18.98 7.26 14.34
C GLY A 523 -20.15 7.62 15.27
N ALA A 524 -20.28 6.96 16.42
CA ALA A 524 -21.30 7.30 17.42
C ALA A 524 -21.09 8.74 17.96
N TYR A 525 -19.85 9.15 18.20
CA TYR A 525 -19.53 10.54 18.63
C TYR A 525 -19.79 11.55 17.48
N ALA A 526 -19.55 11.17 16.23
CA ALA A 526 -19.95 11.99 15.10
C ALA A 526 -21.47 12.18 15.06
N GLY A 527 -22.25 11.16 15.40
CA GLY A 527 -23.70 11.25 15.56
C GLY A 527 -24.14 12.24 16.63
N ILE A 528 -23.45 12.27 17.77
CA ILE A 528 -23.70 13.26 18.84
C ILE A 528 -23.45 14.68 18.29
N LEU A 529 -22.28 14.94 17.69
CA LEU A 529 -21.93 16.25 17.14
C LEU A 529 -22.87 16.66 16.00
N ASN A 530 -23.36 15.71 15.21
CA ASN A 530 -24.31 15.94 14.10
C ASN A 530 -25.76 16.11 14.59
N GLY A 531 -25.95 16.56 15.82
CA GLY A 531 -27.24 16.86 16.42
C GLY A 531 -28.11 15.64 16.72
N GLY A 532 -27.50 14.49 17.04
CA GLY A 532 -28.18 13.26 17.40
C GLY A 532 -28.67 12.42 16.23
N LYS A 533 -28.16 12.64 15.03
CA LYS A 533 -28.46 11.83 13.84
C LYS A 533 -27.47 10.69 13.74
N TYR A 534 -27.95 9.49 13.37
CA TYR A 534 -27.04 8.38 13.12
C TYR A 534 -26.07 8.68 11.96
N VAL A 535 -24.79 8.46 12.19
CA VAL A 535 -23.73 8.67 11.22
C VAL A 535 -23.07 7.33 10.88
N THR A 536 -23.10 6.96 9.60
CA THR A 536 -22.37 5.79 9.10
C THR A 536 -21.00 6.26 8.62
N PRO A 537 -19.89 5.79 9.22
CA PRO A 537 -18.55 6.06 8.69
C PRO A 537 -18.42 5.58 7.24
N TYR A 538 -17.87 6.42 6.36
CA TYR A 538 -17.66 6.07 4.96
C TYR A 538 -16.35 6.65 4.43
N GLY A 539 -15.80 5.98 3.42
CA GLY A 539 -14.57 6.40 2.78
C GLY A 539 -14.67 6.43 1.25
N LEU A 540 -15.63 5.65 0.67
CA LEU A 540 -15.88 5.64 -0.76
C LEU A 540 -16.97 6.68 -1.08
N THR A 541 -16.70 7.55 -2.07
CA THR A 541 -17.68 8.50 -2.60
C THR A 541 -18.19 8.08 -3.97
N LYS A 542 -17.28 7.66 -4.87
CA LYS A 542 -17.62 7.26 -6.24
C LYS A 542 -16.67 6.17 -6.73
N LEU A 543 -17.20 5.17 -7.42
CA LEU A 543 -16.43 4.14 -8.12
C LEU A 543 -16.89 4.10 -9.57
N ARG A 544 -15.95 4.16 -10.51
CA ARG A 544 -16.20 4.08 -11.95
C ARG A 544 -15.08 3.34 -12.67
N LEU A 545 -15.33 2.94 -13.90
CA LEU A 545 -14.27 2.47 -14.81
C LEU A 545 -13.43 3.66 -15.31
N LYS A 546 -12.16 3.44 -15.64
CA LYS A 546 -11.24 4.51 -16.10
C LYS A 546 -11.77 5.20 -17.36
N ASN A 547 -12.32 4.43 -18.30
CA ASN A 547 -12.78 4.89 -19.60
C ASN A 547 -14.31 5.17 -19.65
N ASN A 548 -14.97 5.15 -18.50
CA ASN A 548 -16.40 5.40 -18.41
C ASN A 548 -16.69 6.32 -17.22
N ASP A 549 -17.32 7.47 -17.48
CA ASP A 549 -17.65 8.43 -16.42
C ASP A 549 -18.90 8.07 -15.63
N THR A 550 -19.70 7.11 -16.09
CA THR A 550 -20.86 6.60 -15.36
C THR A 550 -20.41 5.86 -14.10
N PRO A 551 -20.89 6.26 -12.91
CA PRO A 551 -20.50 5.58 -11.68
C PRO A 551 -21.15 4.19 -11.59
N LEU A 552 -20.33 3.18 -11.27
CA LEU A 552 -20.81 1.85 -10.88
C LEU A 552 -21.32 1.84 -9.43
N MET A 553 -20.72 2.66 -8.59
CA MET A 553 -21.15 2.91 -7.21
C MET A 553 -20.97 4.39 -6.89
N GLU A 554 -21.96 4.98 -6.22
CA GLU A 554 -21.90 6.36 -5.74
C GLU A 554 -22.60 6.47 -4.39
N LYS A 555 -21.97 7.16 -3.46
CA LYS A 555 -22.55 7.42 -2.13
C LYS A 555 -23.71 8.39 -2.28
N LYS A 556 -24.92 7.90 -2.04
CA LYS A 556 -26.11 8.75 -1.89
C LYS A 556 -26.22 9.21 -0.44
N PHE A 557 -26.32 10.52 -0.24
CA PHE A 557 -26.55 11.11 1.06
C PHE A 557 -28.05 11.11 1.33
N THR A 558 -28.50 10.17 2.15
CA THR A 558 -29.88 10.16 2.68
C THR A 558 -29.87 10.81 4.05
N SER A 559 -30.77 11.77 4.27
CA SER A 559 -31.01 12.32 5.60
C SER A 559 -31.50 11.18 6.50
N LYS A 560 -30.75 10.85 7.55
CA LYS A 560 -31.18 9.85 8.53
C LYS A 560 -32.00 10.53 9.61
N GLU A 561 -32.95 9.78 10.16
CA GLU A 561 -33.76 10.24 11.27
C GLU A 561 -32.89 10.61 12.48
N ARG A 562 -33.36 11.60 13.20
CA ARG A 562 -32.73 12.04 14.44
C ARG A 562 -33.07 11.04 15.54
N THR A 563 -32.05 10.50 16.19
CA THR A 563 -32.18 9.50 17.26
C THR A 563 -32.10 10.11 18.66
N LEU A 564 -31.50 11.30 18.77
CA LEU A 564 -31.48 12.10 20.00
C LEU A 564 -32.03 13.49 19.67
N SER A 565 -32.73 14.09 20.63
CA SER A 565 -33.22 15.46 20.50
C SER A 565 -32.05 16.46 20.44
N GLN A 566 -32.27 17.61 19.83
CA GLN A 566 -31.27 18.67 19.78
C GLN A 566 -30.87 19.14 21.17
N ASN A 567 -31.84 19.31 22.05
CA ASN A 567 -31.61 19.74 23.44
C ASN A 567 -30.73 18.71 24.19
N THR A 568 -30.94 17.41 23.99
CA THR A 568 -30.10 16.35 24.56
C THR A 568 -28.66 16.46 24.07
N THR A 569 -28.46 16.64 22.77
CA THR A 569 -27.11 16.70 22.21
C THR A 569 -26.38 18.00 22.67
N GLU A 570 -27.06 19.12 22.73
CA GLU A 570 -26.47 20.38 23.19
C GLU A 570 -26.04 20.31 24.67
N GLN A 571 -26.85 19.70 25.53
CA GLN A 571 -26.48 19.44 26.94
C GLN A 571 -25.33 18.45 27.06
N LEU A 572 -25.37 17.36 26.31
CA LEU A 572 -24.31 16.36 26.31
C LEU A 572 -22.97 16.93 25.84
N ILE A 573 -22.97 17.72 24.75
CA ILE A 573 -21.77 18.39 24.23
C ILE A 573 -21.19 19.33 25.27
N TYR A 574 -22.04 20.07 25.98
CA TYR A 574 -21.60 20.92 27.12
C TYR A 574 -20.88 20.08 28.20
N MET A 575 -21.47 18.97 28.63
CA MET A 575 -20.85 18.07 29.61
C MET A 575 -19.53 17.46 29.11
N MET A 576 -19.47 17.12 27.82
CA MET A 576 -18.24 16.66 27.17
C MET A 576 -17.20 17.78 27.06
N HIS A 577 -17.59 19.02 26.83
CA HIS A 577 -16.72 20.18 26.84
C HIS A 577 -16.10 20.38 28.23
N ARG A 578 -16.92 20.31 29.29
CA ARG A 578 -16.45 20.42 30.67
C ARG A 578 -15.47 19.33 31.06
N THR A 579 -15.56 18.13 30.43
CA THR A 579 -14.58 17.07 30.66
C THR A 579 -13.16 17.52 30.29
N LEU A 580 -13.00 18.41 29.30
CA LEU A 580 -11.71 18.91 28.84
C LEU A 580 -11.29 20.21 29.58
N GLN A 581 -12.24 20.98 30.09
CA GLN A 581 -11.93 22.20 30.81
C GLN A 581 -11.37 21.92 32.22
N ASP A 582 -12.08 21.12 33.00
CA ASP A 582 -11.83 20.87 34.42
C ASP A 582 -12.12 19.39 34.84
N GLY A 583 -12.09 18.46 33.90
CA GLY A 583 -12.35 17.04 34.13
C GLY A 583 -11.17 16.13 33.81
N THR A 584 -11.47 14.88 33.49
CA THR A 584 -10.46 13.82 33.21
C THR A 584 -9.68 14.06 31.92
N GLY A 585 -10.11 14.93 31.03
CA GLY A 585 -9.57 15.18 29.71
C GLY A 585 -8.74 16.46 29.52
N THR A 586 -8.33 17.13 30.61
CA THR A 586 -7.66 18.45 30.58
C THR A 586 -6.41 18.51 29.68
N LYS A 587 -5.71 17.40 29.46
CA LYS A 587 -4.56 17.33 28.52
C LYS A 587 -4.96 17.48 27.05
N ALA A 588 -6.23 17.28 26.71
CA ALA A 588 -6.78 17.53 25.39
C ALA A 588 -7.31 18.93 25.18
N ASN A 589 -7.35 19.77 26.23
CA ASN A 589 -7.86 21.12 26.14
C ASN A 589 -6.98 21.99 25.22
N ILE A 590 -7.63 22.82 24.41
CA ILE A 590 -7.01 23.79 23.51
C ILE A 590 -7.69 25.14 23.80
N LYS A 591 -6.92 26.12 24.24
CA LYS A 591 -7.48 27.42 24.70
C LYS A 591 -8.19 28.20 23.58
N GLU A 592 -7.66 28.07 22.37
CA GLU A 592 -8.08 28.85 21.21
C GLU A 592 -9.27 28.23 20.47
N ILE A 593 -9.61 26.97 20.78
CA ILE A 593 -10.61 26.18 20.05
C ILE A 593 -11.58 25.55 21.03
N GLU A 594 -12.89 25.70 20.80
CA GLU A 594 -13.86 24.92 21.55
C GLU A 594 -13.76 23.42 21.18
N VAL A 595 -13.49 22.63 22.18
CA VAL A 595 -13.32 21.18 22.08
C VAL A 595 -14.17 20.47 23.12
N ALA A 596 -14.66 19.27 22.73
CA ALA A 596 -15.40 18.40 23.63
C ALA A 596 -14.97 16.95 23.42
N GLY A 597 -15.09 16.13 24.46
CA GLY A 597 -14.66 14.74 24.36
C GLY A 597 -14.82 13.94 25.64
N LYS A 598 -14.34 12.70 25.59
CA LYS A 598 -14.40 11.76 26.73
C LYS A 598 -13.16 10.88 26.76
N THR A 599 -12.65 10.66 27.96
CA THR A 599 -11.59 9.69 28.26
C THR A 599 -12.19 8.31 28.57
N GLY A 600 -11.49 7.26 28.20
CA GLY A 600 -11.80 5.89 28.57
C GLY A 600 -10.54 5.15 28.99
N THR A 601 -10.65 4.36 30.06
CA THR A 601 -9.61 3.45 30.51
C THR A 601 -10.30 2.21 31.00
N THR A 602 -9.91 1.04 30.48
CA THR A 602 -10.46 -0.24 30.93
C THR A 602 -9.75 -0.73 32.20
N GLN A 603 -10.33 -1.73 32.85
CA GLN A 603 -9.71 -2.34 34.03
C GLN A 603 -8.31 -2.83 33.70
N ASN A 604 -7.40 -2.69 34.64
CA ASN A 604 -5.99 -3.04 34.51
C ASN A 604 -5.26 -2.29 33.37
N GLN A 605 -5.79 -1.14 32.91
CA GLN A 605 -5.16 -0.30 31.88
C GLN A 605 -4.80 -1.07 30.58
N ARG A 606 -5.68 -1.99 30.15
CA ARG A 606 -5.47 -2.78 28.93
C ARG A 606 -5.73 -1.96 27.68
N ASP A 607 -6.75 -1.08 27.74
CA ASP A 607 -7.14 -0.17 26.68
C ASP A 607 -7.27 1.25 27.25
N ALA A 608 -6.70 2.21 26.54
CA ALA A 608 -6.77 3.63 26.84
C ALA A 608 -7.33 4.35 25.61
N TRP A 609 -8.43 5.10 25.81
CA TRP A 609 -9.17 5.76 24.76
C TRP A 609 -9.27 7.24 25.00
N PHE A 610 -9.22 8.01 23.92
CA PHE A 610 -9.71 9.38 23.92
C PHE A 610 -10.50 9.63 22.65
N ILE A 611 -11.74 10.07 22.78
CA ILE A 611 -12.55 10.49 21.64
C ILE A 611 -13.07 11.88 21.91
N GLY A 612 -12.84 12.77 20.96
CA GLY A 612 -13.27 14.15 21.07
C GLY A 612 -13.44 14.78 19.69
N PHE A 613 -13.95 16.00 19.70
CA PHE A 613 -14.28 16.70 18.47
C PHE A 613 -14.16 18.23 18.62
N THR A 614 -13.96 18.86 17.48
CA THR A 614 -14.23 20.26 17.16
C THR A 614 -15.52 20.31 16.33
N THR A 615 -15.92 21.47 15.84
CA THR A 615 -17.03 21.57 14.89
C THR A 615 -16.74 20.93 13.54
N GLN A 616 -15.46 20.74 13.17
CA GLN A 616 -15.03 20.26 11.86
C GLN A 616 -14.59 18.78 11.85
N HIS A 617 -14.05 18.29 12.96
CA HIS A 617 -13.43 16.98 13.03
C HIS A 617 -13.81 16.22 14.30
N VAL A 618 -14.13 14.95 14.13
CA VAL A 618 -14.24 13.97 15.21
C VAL A 618 -13.03 13.07 15.14
N VAL A 619 -12.26 12.99 16.22
CA VAL A 619 -11.04 12.19 16.27
C VAL A 619 -11.11 11.20 17.41
N GLY A 620 -10.91 9.93 17.08
CA GLY A 620 -10.76 8.86 18.04
C GLY A 620 -9.30 8.41 18.12
N VAL A 621 -8.78 8.22 19.32
CA VAL A 621 -7.45 7.66 19.60
C VAL A 621 -7.59 6.49 20.54
N TRP A 622 -7.01 5.35 20.18
CA TRP A 622 -6.90 4.17 21.03
C TRP A 622 -5.43 3.78 21.20
N MET A 623 -5.08 3.38 22.40
CA MET A 623 -3.81 2.72 22.72
C MET A 623 -4.07 1.44 23.50
N GLY A 624 -3.40 0.35 23.15
CA GLY A 624 -3.55 -0.94 23.78
C GLY A 624 -2.42 -1.90 23.40
N ASN A 625 -2.60 -3.18 23.67
CA ASN A 625 -1.67 -4.23 23.29
C ASN A 625 -2.41 -5.37 22.60
N ASP A 626 -1.85 -5.94 21.53
CA ASP A 626 -2.49 -7.01 20.76
C ASP A 626 -2.74 -8.28 21.58
N LYS A 627 -1.88 -8.55 22.57
CA LYS A 627 -2.02 -9.67 23.50
C LYS A 627 -2.89 -9.34 24.73
N ASN A 628 -3.60 -8.20 24.70
CA ASN A 628 -4.44 -7.74 25.80
C ASN A 628 -3.71 -7.56 27.16
N LEU A 629 -2.40 -7.26 27.10
CA LEU A 629 -1.58 -6.99 28.28
C LEU A 629 -1.83 -5.57 28.78
N SER A 630 -1.66 -5.35 30.10
CA SER A 630 -1.74 -4.04 30.72
C SER A 630 -0.67 -3.07 30.19
N LEU A 631 -1.07 -1.84 29.95
CA LEU A 631 -0.17 -0.72 29.62
C LEU A 631 0.02 0.15 30.85
N THR A 632 0.84 -0.29 31.78
CA THR A 632 1.07 0.39 33.06
C THR A 632 1.38 1.88 32.86
N GLY A 633 0.58 2.75 33.50
CA GLY A 633 0.71 4.20 33.43
C GLY A 633 0.07 4.86 32.20
N VAL A 634 -0.54 4.10 31.29
CA VAL A 634 -1.27 4.67 30.14
C VAL A 634 -2.76 4.72 30.44
N THR A 635 -3.30 5.92 30.52
CA THR A 635 -4.73 6.18 30.73
C THR A 635 -5.29 7.02 29.59
N GLY A 636 -6.61 7.02 29.40
CA GLY A 636 -7.25 7.80 28.36
C GLY A 636 -7.01 9.31 28.46
N GLY A 637 -6.90 9.85 29.68
CA GLY A 637 -6.52 11.25 29.94
C GLY A 637 -5.03 11.54 29.82
N GLY A 638 -4.20 10.52 29.56
CA GLY A 638 -2.75 10.61 29.35
C GLY A 638 -2.37 10.75 27.88
N LEU A 639 -1.56 9.80 27.38
CA LEU A 639 -1.03 9.83 26.01
C LEU A 639 -2.12 9.93 24.93
N PRO A 640 -3.24 9.18 24.97
CA PRO A 640 -4.30 9.34 23.97
C PRO A 640 -4.85 10.76 23.87
N ALA A 641 -5.07 11.44 25.00
CA ALA A 641 -5.54 12.82 25.05
C ALA A 641 -4.51 13.80 24.47
N GLU A 642 -3.23 13.61 24.80
CA GLU A 642 -2.13 14.44 24.27
C GLU A 642 -1.94 14.24 22.76
N ILE A 643 -2.04 13.01 22.26
CA ILE A 643 -1.98 12.70 20.82
C ILE A 643 -3.17 13.35 20.11
N TRP A 644 -4.36 13.21 20.66
CA TRP A 644 -5.56 13.84 20.12
C TRP A 644 -5.39 15.36 20.00
N ARG A 645 -4.93 16.02 21.07
CA ARG A 645 -4.66 17.45 21.09
C ARG A 645 -3.66 17.87 20.00
N GLU A 646 -2.56 17.15 19.89
CA GLU A 646 -1.53 17.45 18.90
C GLU A 646 -2.03 17.25 17.46
N ILE A 647 -2.88 16.24 17.22
CA ILE A 647 -3.53 16.05 15.93
C ILE A 647 -4.42 17.25 15.62
N ILE A 648 -5.33 17.64 16.53
CA ILE A 648 -6.24 18.75 16.30
C ILE A 648 -5.49 20.05 16.01
N ILE A 649 -4.49 20.40 16.80
CA ILE A 649 -3.67 21.61 16.58
C ILE A 649 -3.07 21.61 15.18
N ARG A 650 -2.57 20.48 14.69
CA ARG A 650 -1.93 20.41 13.38
C ARG A 650 -2.89 20.41 12.21
N ILE A 651 -4.08 19.80 12.36
CA ILE A 651 -5.05 19.70 11.25
C ILE A 651 -5.97 20.90 11.16
N SER A 652 -6.16 21.64 12.25
CA SER A 652 -6.99 22.83 12.29
C SER A 652 -6.31 23.99 11.56
N ASP A 653 -7.09 24.77 10.82
CA ASP A 653 -6.64 25.99 10.14
C ASP A 653 -7.15 27.21 10.93
N ASP A 654 -6.36 28.26 11.02
CA ASP A 654 -6.59 29.45 11.88
C ASP A 654 -7.87 30.25 11.57
N SER A 655 -8.55 29.95 10.47
CA SER A 655 -9.53 30.89 9.91
C SER A 655 -11.01 30.60 10.18
N SER A 656 -11.40 29.52 10.91
CA SER A 656 -12.84 29.18 10.94
C SER A 656 -13.33 28.35 12.13
N TYR A 657 -12.90 28.62 13.36
CA TYR A 657 -13.46 27.92 14.53
C TYR A 657 -14.87 28.38 14.85
N LYS A 658 -15.86 27.66 14.35
CA LYS A 658 -17.24 27.82 14.78
C LYS A 658 -17.37 27.30 16.20
N GLN A 659 -18.26 27.95 16.99
CA GLN A 659 -18.61 27.50 18.33
C GLN A 659 -19.31 26.13 18.27
N LEU A 660 -19.02 25.26 19.26
CA LEU A 660 -19.72 23.99 19.40
C LEU A 660 -21.22 24.19 19.63
N PRO A 661 -22.09 23.34 19.06
CA PRO A 661 -23.53 23.39 19.27
C PRO A 661 -23.86 22.84 20.69
N MET A 662 -23.65 23.66 21.71
CA MET A 662 -23.88 23.29 23.09
C MET A 662 -24.65 24.39 23.84
N ILE A 663 -25.34 24.00 24.91
CA ILE A 663 -25.92 24.98 25.84
C ILE A 663 -24.83 25.85 26.48
N ARG A 664 -25.20 27.10 26.84
CA ARG A 664 -24.28 28.05 27.49
C ARG A 664 -24.92 28.58 28.74
N PRO A 665 -24.84 27.84 29.87
CA PRO A 665 -25.39 28.29 31.14
C PRO A 665 -24.80 29.64 31.56
N LYS A 666 -25.64 30.61 32.01
CA LYS A 666 -25.21 31.95 32.45
C LYS A 666 -24.36 31.92 33.72
N ALA A 667 -24.45 30.85 34.53
CA ALA A 667 -23.60 30.59 35.69
C ALA A 667 -23.31 29.09 35.77
N ALA A 668 -22.12 28.69 36.21
CA ALA A 668 -21.88 27.32 36.58
C ALA A 668 -22.84 26.92 37.70
N PRO A 669 -23.47 25.73 37.68
CA PRO A 669 -24.31 25.28 38.78
C PRO A 669 -23.42 25.15 40.03
N THR A 670 -23.54 26.10 40.94
CA THR A 670 -22.92 26.07 42.27
C THR A 670 -23.90 25.46 43.25
N LEU A 671 -23.49 24.39 43.90
CA LEU A 671 -24.22 23.92 45.07
C LEU A 671 -24.04 24.96 46.20
N LEU A 672 -25.14 25.61 46.55
CA LEU A 672 -25.20 26.65 47.60
C LEU A 672 -24.98 26.07 49.01
N ASN A 673 -24.02 25.22 49.29
CA ASN A 673 -23.65 24.86 50.66
C ASN A 673 -22.19 24.37 50.73
N GLY A 674 -21.49 24.99 51.59
CA GLY A 674 -20.13 24.97 52.10
C GLY A 674 -19.18 23.77 51.95
N THR A 675 -19.63 22.66 51.47
CA THR A 675 -18.82 21.42 51.29
C THR A 675 -17.89 21.48 50.07
N TYR A 676 -18.20 22.28 49.05
CA TYR A 676 -17.38 22.37 47.84
C TYR A 676 -16.09 23.20 48.03
N ARG A 677 -16.07 24.17 48.93
CA ARG A 677 -14.87 24.97 49.16
C ARG A 677 -13.71 24.19 49.77
N ASN A 678 -14.04 23.18 50.57
CA ASN A 678 -13.01 22.32 51.20
C ASN A 678 -12.47 21.26 50.26
N HIS A 679 -13.26 20.84 49.24
CA HIS A 679 -12.81 19.82 48.28
C HIS A 679 -11.90 20.38 47.16
N GLU A 680 -12.07 21.68 46.76
CA GLU A 680 -11.12 22.32 45.83
C GLU A 680 -9.74 22.52 46.47
N LEU A 681 -9.69 22.74 47.78
CA LEU A 681 -8.43 22.82 48.52
C LEU A 681 -7.74 21.47 48.68
N ASN A 682 -8.51 20.38 48.81
CA ASN A 682 -7.96 19.03 48.90
C ASN A 682 -7.52 18.49 47.54
N LEU A 683 -8.18 18.83 46.41
CA LEU A 683 -7.71 18.47 45.07
C LEU A 683 -6.37 19.13 44.73
N LYS A 684 -6.07 20.33 45.26
CA LYS A 684 -4.73 20.92 45.16
C LYS A 684 -3.69 20.23 46.03
N SER A 685 -4.07 19.62 47.17
CA SER A 685 -3.18 18.78 47.99
C SER A 685 -2.90 17.42 47.36
N ASP A 686 -3.90 16.82 46.72
CA ASP A 686 -3.73 15.53 46.03
C ASP A 686 -2.86 15.66 44.77
N PHE A 687 -2.82 16.85 44.15
CA PHE A 687 -1.84 17.15 43.10
C PHE A 687 -0.38 17.13 43.62
N ASN A 688 -0.17 17.38 44.92
CA ASN A 688 1.13 17.26 45.56
C ASN A 688 1.51 15.79 45.90
N ILE A 689 0.53 14.91 46.15
CA ILE A 689 0.78 13.48 46.33
C ILE A 689 1.34 12.85 45.02
N PHE A 690 0.86 13.27 43.85
CA PHE A 690 1.45 12.85 42.56
C PHE A 690 2.88 13.35 42.41
N LYS A 691 3.25 14.48 43.00
CA LYS A 691 4.62 14.98 43.00
C LYS A 691 5.53 14.16 43.94
N SER A 692 4.99 13.71 45.06
CA SER A 692 5.68 12.84 46.04
C SER A 692 5.91 11.43 45.51
N ILE A 693 4.96 10.84 44.81
CA ILE A 693 5.09 9.53 44.14
C ILE A 693 6.16 9.60 43.04
N LYS A 694 6.30 10.73 42.34
CA LYS A 694 7.32 10.91 41.30
C LYS A 694 8.75 10.93 41.88
N ASN A 695 8.91 11.26 43.14
CA ASN A 695 10.22 11.26 43.82
C ASN A 695 10.58 9.90 44.43
N LEU A 696 9.59 9.04 44.73
CA LEU A 696 9.83 7.67 45.23
C LEU A 696 10.34 6.68 44.16
N PHE A 697 10.19 7.03 42.88
CA PHE A 697 10.66 6.20 41.75
C PHE A 697 11.93 6.77 41.05
N LYS A 698 12.67 7.67 41.75
CA LYS A 698 13.98 8.21 41.29
C LYS A 698 15.16 7.64 42.05
N GLN A 699 14.94 6.64 42.90
CA GLN A 699 16.01 5.81 43.50
C GLN A 699 16.07 4.44 42.84
#